data_13c98873e673b25ed0f56b07ecd40dae
#
_entry.id   13c98873e673b25ed0f56b07ecd40dae
#
_cell.length_a   1.000
_cell.length_b   1.000
_cell.length_c   1.000
_cell.angle_alpha   90.00
_cell.angle_beta   90.00
_cell.angle_gamma   90.00
#
_symmetry.space_group_name_H-M   'P 1'
#
loop_
_entity.id
_entity.type
_entity.pdbx_description
1 polymer ?
#
loop_
_entity_poly.entity_id
_entity_poly.type
_entity_poly.pdbx_seq_one_letter_code
_entity_poly.pdbx_strand_id
1 'polypeptide(L)'
;MSRISLFAGRQDRLRTAPAASARVGLRQAVWDGDVLSLSGDGRLEGHPGDRPGETAVTLELTPPTEQRPLVLPTHPRYLPEATDDSAQQVHGLDWTGFTALLDPRSLGPGGRWRPGTWRVDALVAAGQVRARAPLAAHWCGSAEYPPARWVDEGVLLVPRFGGGTLQLTVLTGLGTVTGLERTPDGFRLSGRAPAAAAGGRLILRHRETDTAVGCATDWDGAAFTARIAAGQCSLTGHWEPALLGPGGATVDLRADCPPAGRRQLPLPDRQVLYAKQLSDLHLQFCVQDPEPLVDTLTAVPEGYRVAGELPHHDGAALELVLRHSGDGRERRRPVTTGPDGRFAAVLPLEPPASDGRPRPLAKGVWELSLRRAGAPEHEELSLRLHPGVLEALPLRAVRGPKTFVLERRWHDTLILDSTPVLTAAERNARRQLRLRTGAYPEARRRPLRDAVLYDVFGGRSYSCNPRAVHEELAARGLPLEHLWVVEDGQEQPPPGTTALRMWSPEWYEALATSRYLVGNTHFPEFLERREGQVVAQLWHGTPLKRIARQARAAWMTEDGYLDRLEHEVRQWNLLLSPSPFATPVLADSFDYRGELLEAGYPRNDRLVRADPAERAAVRARLGVPEGRTAVLYAPTWRDDQREGDRYRLDLQLDLGAARAALGGDHVLLLRPHVHVGGRMPDDDFVRDVSDHPDVADLMLAADVLVTDYSSLMFDFAVTGRPMLFFTYDLEHYRNRLRGFTFDFESSAPGPLLADSAAVVAALRDLDPEPYRERYRAFRERFCPLDDGRAAARVVDRMLELAGRLPADSQ
;
A
#
# COMPACT_ATOMS: atom_id res chain seq x y z
N MET A 1 0.77 13.58 2.55
CA MET A 1 1.64 13.90 1.39
C MET A 1 2.75 12.86 1.32
N SER A 2 2.36 11.64 0.91
CA SER A 2 3.27 10.51 0.76
C SER A 2 3.99 10.66 -0.58
N ARG A 3 5.30 10.92 -0.55
CA ARG A 3 6.29 10.72 -1.63
C ARG A 3 5.85 11.09 -3.06
N ILE A 4 5.43 12.32 -3.32
CA ILE A 4 5.63 12.96 -4.62
C ILE A 4 7.07 13.53 -4.72
N SER A 5 7.89 13.36 -3.71
CA SER A 5 9.31 13.74 -3.67
C SER A 5 10.25 12.79 -4.44
N LEU A 6 9.76 11.89 -5.29
CA LEU A 6 10.62 11.01 -6.10
C LEU A 6 11.30 11.73 -7.28
N PHE A 7 11.05 13.02 -7.48
CA PHE A 7 11.58 13.75 -8.64
C PHE A 7 12.31 15.06 -8.31
N ALA A 8 12.67 15.32 -7.05
CA ALA A 8 13.59 16.40 -6.75
C ALA A 8 14.98 16.01 -7.27
N GLY A 9 15.34 16.54 -8.42
CA GLY A 9 16.65 16.38 -9.00
C GLY A 9 17.72 16.91 -8.03
N ARG A 10 18.54 16.01 -7.48
CA ARG A 10 19.86 16.38 -6.99
C ARG A 10 20.61 17.03 -8.16
N GLN A 11 20.84 18.31 -8.09
CA GLN A 11 21.87 18.94 -8.90
C GLN A 11 23.20 18.28 -8.51
N ASP A 12 23.71 17.42 -9.39
CA ASP A 12 25.04 16.86 -9.28
C ASP A 12 26.07 18.00 -9.25
N ARG A 13 26.53 18.34 -8.05
CA ARG A 13 27.84 19.02 -7.92
C ARG A 13 28.86 18.03 -8.46
N LEU A 14 29.61 18.43 -9.47
CA LEU A 14 30.79 17.76 -10.00
C LEU A 14 31.72 17.41 -8.82
N ARG A 15 31.57 16.20 -8.29
CA ARG A 15 32.55 15.56 -7.41
C ARG A 15 33.46 14.74 -8.29
N THR A 16 34.79 14.83 -8.04
CA THR A 16 35.82 13.92 -8.54
C THR A 16 35.28 12.50 -8.63
N ALA A 17 35.36 11.89 -9.82
CA ALA A 17 34.76 10.61 -10.17
C ALA A 17 35.01 9.58 -9.05
N PRO A 18 34.00 9.07 -8.35
CA PRO A 18 34.18 7.93 -7.48
C PRO A 18 34.56 6.72 -8.33
N ALA A 19 35.31 5.78 -7.73
CA ALA A 19 35.56 4.49 -8.36
C ALA A 19 34.24 3.94 -8.92
N ALA A 20 34.27 3.47 -10.19
CA ALA A 20 33.05 3.02 -10.85
C ALA A 20 32.30 2.01 -9.98
N SER A 21 31.04 2.26 -9.68
CA SER A 21 30.21 1.35 -8.91
C SER A 21 29.31 0.54 -9.84
N ALA A 22 29.23 -0.77 -9.59
CA ALA A 22 28.32 -1.66 -10.28
C ALA A 22 27.12 -2.01 -9.40
N ARG A 23 25.95 -2.14 -10.03
CA ARG A 23 24.76 -2.74 -9.41
C ARG A 23 24.35 -3.94 -10.24
N VAL A 24 24.17 -5.07 -9.57
CA VAL A 24 23.79 -6.32 -10.22
C VAL A 24 22.67 -6.97 -9.42
N GLY A 25 21.57 -7.27 -10.09
CA GLY A 25 20.39 -7.90 -9.52
C GLY A 25 20.07 -9.24 -10.18
N LEU A 26 19.91 -10.29 -9.38
CA LEU A 26 19.36 -11.57 -9.83
C LEU A 26 17.82 -11.46 -9.81
N ARG A 27 17.19 -11.62 -10.97
CA ARG A 27 15.72 -11.56 -11.11
C ARG A 27 15.08 -12.94 -11.09
N GLN A 28 15.78 -13.94 -11.58
CA GLN A 28 15.28 -15.30 -11.65
C GLN A 28 16.43 -16.30 -11.53
N ALA A 29 16.19 -17.36 -10.77
CA ALA A 29 17.05 -18.53 -10.70
C ALA A 29 16.15 -19.77 -10.75
N VAL A 30 16.24 -20.54 -11.82
CA VAL A 30 15.40 -21.72 -12.06
C VAL A 30 16.22 -22.90 -12.58
N TRP A 31 15.77 -24.10 -12.24
CA TRP A 31 16.33 -25.31 -12.83
C TRP A 31 15.70 -25.57 -14.19
N ASP A 32 16.56 -25.69 -15.21
CA ASP A 32 16.22 -26.15 -16.55
C ASP A 32 16.94 -27.49 -16.82
N GLY A 33 16.19 -28.56 -16.70
CA GLY A 33 16.83 -29.89 -16.64
C GLY A 33 17.84 -29.94 -15.50
N ASP A 34 19.10 -30.36 -15.77
CA ASP A 34 20.17 -30.44 -14.78
C ASP A 34 21.00 -29.16 -14.64
N VAL A 35 20.61 -28.07 -15.29
CA VAL A 35 21.34 -26.80 -15.31
C VAL A 35 20.60 -25.74 -14.49
N LEU A 36 21.32 -24.99 -13.68
CA LEU A 36 20.77 -23.83 -12.98
C LEU A 36 20.89 -22.60 -13.89
N SER A 37 19.74 -22.13 -14.37
CA SER A 37 19.62 -20.90 -15.15
C SER A 37 19.49 -19.71 -14.21
N LEU A 38 20.37 -18.72 -14.35
CA LEU A 38 20.42 -17.47 -13.62
C LEU A 38 20.15 -16.32 -14.57
N SER A 39 19.14 -15.51 -14.34
CA SER A 39 18.90 -14.33 -15.14
C SER A 39 18.71 -13.09 -14.27
N GLY A 40 19.20 -11.95 -14.77
CA GLY A 40 19.18 -10.72 -14.02
C GLY A 40 19.57 -9.51 -14.87
N ASP A 41 19.93 -8.43 -14.21
CA ASP A 41 20.48 -7.23 -14.82
C ASP A 41 21.75 -6.76 -14.10
N GLY A 42 22.65 -6.14 -14.85
CA GLY A 42 23.90 -5.59 -14.30
C GLY A 42 24.28 -4.31 -15.01
N ARG A 43 24.51 -3.25 -14.23
CA ARG A 43 24.83 -1.92 -14.75
C ARG A 43 25.97 -1.26 -14.00
N LEU A 44 26.69 -0.39 -14.69
CA LEU A 44 27.59 0.60 -14.10
C LEU A 44 26.85 1.92 -13.89
N GLU A 45 26.98 2.52 -12.72
CA GLU A 45 26.34 3.79 -12.43
C GLU A 45 26.88 4.88 -13.38
N GLY A 46 25.97 5.67 -13.96
CA GLY A 46 26.33 6.73 -14.92
C GLY A 46 26.63 6.25 -16.34
N HIS A 47 26.45 4.96 -16.66
CA HIS A 47 26.72 4.43 -18.02
C HIS A 47 25.41 3.97 -18.69
N PRO A 48 25.29 4.15 -20.02
CA PRO A 48 24.13 3.69 -20.78
C PRO A 48 24.11 2.16 -20.93
N GLY A 49 22.92 1.63 -21.14
CA GLY A 49 22.64 0.24 -21.50
C GLY A 49 21.48 0.17 -22.50
N ASP A 50 21.39 1.16 -23.38
CA ASP A 50 20.30 1.29 -24.36
C ASP A 50 20.48 0.34 -25.57
N ARG A 51 21.70 -0.14 -25.83
CA ARG A 51 22.04 -0.94 -27.00
C ARG A 51 22.76 -2.24 -26.62
N PRO A 52 22.62 -3.29 -27.46
CA PRO A 52 23.40 -4.51 -27.29
C PRO A 52 24.90 -4.22 -27.23
N GLY A 53 25.59 -4.78 -26.24
CA GLY A 53 27.05 -4.68 -26.11
C GLY A 53 27.56 -3.41 -25.41
N GLU A 54 26.73 -2.43 -25.07
CA GLU A 54 27.15 -1.28 -24.25
C GLU A 54 27.54 -1.71 -22.83
N THR A 55 26.86 -2.74 -22.31
CA THR A 55 27.16 -3.32 -21.01
C THR A 55 27.34 -4.83 -21.16
N ALA A 56 28.36 -5.39 -20.52
CA ALA A 56 28.61 -6.81 -20.43
C ALA A 56 28.71 -7.23 -18.97
N VAL A 57 28.08 -8.36 -18.65
CA VAL A 57 28.11 -8.97 -17.31
C VAL A 57 28.84 -10.30 -17.42
N THR A 58 29.65 -10.66 -16.44
CA THR A 58 30.28 -11.96 -16.30
C THR A 58 30.12 -12.41 -14.85
N LEU A 59 29.67 -13.63 -14.59
CA LEU A 59 29.57 -14.15 -13.23
C LEU A 59 30.87 -14.86 -12.83
N GLU A 60 31.26 -14.67 -11.58
CA GLU A 60 32.44 -15.29 -10.98
C GLU A 60 32.02 -16.03 -9.69
N LEU A 61 32.28 -17.35 -9.69
CA LEU A 61 31.98 -18.21 -8.56
C LEU A 61 33.25 -18.47 -7.78
N THR A 62 33.38 -17.88 -6.59
CA THR A 62 34.53 -18.04 -5.71
C THR A 62 34.33 -19.27 -4.82
N PRO A 63 35.21 -20.27 -4.89
CA PRO A 63 35.12 -21.49 -4.09
C PRO A 63 35.31 -21.21 -2.59
N PRO A 64 34.89 -22.13 -1.70
CA PRO A 64 35.05 -22.03 -0.26
C PRO A 64 36.51 -21.99 0.22
N THR A 65 37.44 -22.46 -0.60
CA THR A 65 38.90 -22.39 -0.34
C THR A 65 39.55 -21.42 -1.32
N GLU A 66 40.56 -20.67 -0.89
CA GLU A 66 41.25 -19.68 -1.73
C GLU A 66 41.84 -20.31 -3.00
N GLN A 67 41.06 -20.34 -4.06
CA GLN A 67 41.44 -20.76 -5.39
C GLN A 67 40.90 -19.77 -6.42
N ARG A 68 41.36 -19.95 -7.70
CA ARG A 68 40.84 -19.13 -8.81
C ARG A 68 39.33 -19.27 -8.92
N PRO A 69 38.57 -18.15 -9.05
CA PRO A 69 37.14 -18.21 -9.31
C PRO A 69 36.81 -18.96 -10.58
N LEU A 70 35.73 -19.72 -10.58
CA LEU A 70 35.13 -20.24 -11.78
C LEU A 70 34.41 -19.11 -12.50
N VAL A 71 34.77 -18.86 -13.76
CA VAL A 71 34.15 -17.84 -14.58
C VAL A 71 32.97 -18.45 -15.34
N LEU A 72 31.79 -17.90 -15.14
CA LEU A 72 30.59 -18.33 -15.85
C LEU A 72 30.21 -17.24 -16.86
N PRO A 73 30.30 -17.54 -18.19
CA PRO A 73 29.91 -16.60 -19.22
C PRO A 73 28.42 -16.33 -19.18
N THR A 74 28.02 -15.11 -19.57
CA THR A 74 26.64 -14.73 -19.69
C THR A 74 26.27 -14.41 -21.13
N HIS A 75 24.99 -14.53 -21.45
CA HIS A 75 24.40 -14.08 -22.68
C HIS A 75 23.60 -12.81 -22.44
N PRO A 76 23.74 -11.74 -23.24
CA PRO A 76 22.98 -10.51 -23.10
C PRO A 76 21.50 -10.78 -23.38
N ARG A 77 20.65 -10.10 -22.62
CA ARG A 77 19.21 -10.21 -22.73
C ARG A 77 18.59 -8.83 -22.80
N TYR A 78 17.63 -8.66 -23.73
CA TYR A 78 16.76 -7.49 -23.74
C TYR A 78 15.82 -7.54 -22.54
N LEU A 79 15.86 -6.53 -21.68
CA LEU A 79 15.15 -6.48 -20.40
C LEU A 79 14.68 -5.03 -20.13
N PRO A 80 13.60 -4.58 -20.77
CA PRO A 80 13.10 -3.20 -20.61
C PRO A 80 12.70 -2.89 -19.18
N GLU A 81 12.34 -3.90 -18.38
CA GLU A 81 12.03 -3.76 -16.95
C GLU A 81 13.24 -3.21 -16.16
N ALA A 82 14.47 -3.39 -16.63
CA ALA A 82 15.66 -2.81 -16.00
C ALA A 82 15.64 -1.26 -16.07
N THR A 83 15.11 -0.69 -17.16
CA THR A 83 14.86 0.74 -17.29
C THR A 83 13.69 1.16 -16.42
N ASP A 84 12.58 0.39 -16.43
CA ASP A 84 11.36 0.70 -15.69
C ASP A 84 11.57 0.71 -14.17
N ASP A 85 12.35 -0.22 -13.65
CA ASP A 85 12.68 -0.34 -12.23
C ASP A 85 13.78 0.64 -11.77
N SER A 86 14.45 1.28 -12.72
CA SER A 86 15.54 2.20 -12.38
C SER A 86 14.98 3.57 -11.96
N ALA A 87 15.49 4.09 -10.86
CA ALA A 87 15.17 5.44 -10.40
C ALA A 87 15.90 6.54 -11.20
N GLN A 88 16.86 6.18 -12.06
CA GLN A 88 17.64 7.15 -12.83
C GLN A 88 16.88 7.61 -14.09
N GLN A 89 17.12 8.83 -14.53
CA GLN A 89 16.38 9.49 -15.61
C GLN A 89 17.18 9.62 -16.92
N VAL A 90 18.49 9.45 -16.84
CA VAL A 90 19.40 9.85 -17.93
C VAL A 90 19.53 8.78 -19.03
N HIS A 91 19.71 7.51 -18.66
CA HIS A 91 20.00 6.42 -19.57
C HIS A 91 18.88 5.38 -19.61
N GLY A 92 18.67 4.71 -20.75
CA GLY A 92 17.98 3.43 -20.78
C GLY A 92 18.92 2.30 -20.38
N LEU A 93 18.33 1.23 -19.89
CA LEU A 93 19.04 0.06 -19.36
C LEU A 93 18.48 -1.25 -19.96
N ASP A 94 17.78 -1.15 -21.07
CA ASP A 94 17.04 -2.26 -21.69
C ASP A 94 17.93 -3.43 -22.10
N TRP A 95 19.23 -3.19 -22.32
CA TRP A 95 20.23 -4.19 -22.69
C TRP A 95 21.24 -4.51 -21.59
N THR A 96 20.90 -4.19 -20.34
CA THR A 96 21.70 -4.61 -19.18
C THR A 96 21.35 -6.00 -18.66
N GLY A 97 20.33 -6.64 -19.22
CA GLY A 97 19.91 -7.97 -18.87
C GLY A 97 20.93 -9.04 -19.30
N PHE A 98 21.03 -10.08 -18.50
CA PHE A 98 21.86 -11.25 -18.76
C PHE A 98 21.17 -12.57 -18.42
N THR A 99 21.63 -13.65 -19.05
CA THR A 99 21.34 -15.03 -18.65
C THR A 99 22.65 -15.83 -18.58
N ALA A 100 22.78 -16.60 -17.51
CA ALA A 100 23.91 -17.51 -17.31
C ALA A 100 23.40 -18.94 -17.03
N LEU A 101 24.08 -19.93 -17.50
CA LEU A 101 23.75 -21.34 -17.30
C LEU A 101 24.87 -22.01 -16.50
N LEU A 102 24.57 -22.51 -15.32
CA LEU A 102 25.50 -23.21 -14.46
C LEU A 102 25.22 -24.73 -14.51
N ASP A 103 26.11 -25.49 -15.12
CA ASP A 103 26.15 -26.93 -14.89
C ASP A 103 26.79 -27.19 -13.51
N PRO A 104 26.03 -27.76 -12.55
CA PRO A 104 26.53 -28.02 -11.20
C PRO A 104 27.82 -28.89 -11.20
N ARG A 105 28.00 -29.76 -12.18
CA ARG A 105 29.21 -30.63 -12.29
C ARG A 105 30.51 -29.84 -12.40
N SER A 106 30.41 -28.56 -12.84
CA SER A 106 31.56 -27.64 -12.86
C SER A 106 32.07 -27.28 -11.46
N LEU A 107 31.25 -27.43 -10.41
CA LEU A 107 31.62 -27.21 -9.01
C LEU A 107 32.34 -28.43 -8.39
N GLY A 108 32.27 -29.60 -9.05
CA GLY A 108 32.88 -30.85 -8.62
C GLY A 108 33.51 -31.61 -9.79
N PRO A 109 34.55 -31.07 -10.48
CA PRO A 109 35.11 -31.69 -11.68
C PRO A 109 35.65 -33.10 -11.41
N GLY A 110 35.23 -34.06 -12.27
CA GLY A 110 35.59 -35.46 -12.13
C GLY A 110 34.97 -36.15 -10.91
N GLY A 111 33.80 -35.67 -10.42
CA GLY A 111 33.10 -36.24 -9.25
C GLY A 111 33.76 -35.89 -7.91
N ARG A 112 34.75 -34.99 -7.90
CA ARG A 112 35.43 -34.54 -6.67
C ARG A 112 34.74 -33.32 -6.11
N TRP A 113 33.61 -33.53 -5.46
CA TRP A 113 32.82 -32.48 -4.84
C TRP A 113 33.53 -31.86 -3.63
N ARG A 114 33.48 -30.52 -3.57
CA ARG A 114 34.04 -29.74 -2.44
C ARG A 114 32.89 -29.18 -1.61
N PRO A 115 32.68 -29.72 -0.40
CA PRO A 115 31.65 -29.17 0.48
C PRO A 115 32.01 -27.75 0.89
N GLY A 116 30.98 -26.94 1.06
CA GLY A 116 31.10 -25.53 1.49
C GLY A 116 30.32 -24.57 0.59
N THR A 117 30.47 -23.28 0.87
CA THR A 117 29.70 -22.23 0.23
C THR A 117 30.51 -21.47 -0.81
N TRP A 118 30.04 -21.48 -2.03
CA TRP A 118 30.55 -20.70 -3.15
C TRP A 118 29.88 -19.34 -3.18
N ARG A 119 30.65 -18.27 -3.26
CA ARG A 119 30.13 -16.91 -3.40
C ARG A 119 29.98 -16.55 -4.87
N VAL A 120 28.87 -15.91 -5.24
CA VAL A 120 28.62 -15.47 -6.62
C VAL A 120 28.73 -13.96 -6.71
N ASP A 121 29.76 -13.51 -7.42
CA ASP A 121 29.97 -12.11 -7.75
C ASP A 121 29.76 -11.90 -9.27
N ALA A 122 29.53 -10.67 -9.69
CA ALA A 122 29.45 -10.28 -11.07
C ALA A 122 30.48 -9.20 -11.40
N LEU A 123 31.15 -9.35 -12.51
CA LEU A 123 31.98 -8.32 -13.14
C LEU A 123 31.14 -7.64 -14.22
N VAL A 124 30.90 -6.33 -14.06
CA VAL A 124 30.18 -5.52 -15.07
C VAL A 124 31.17 -4.63 -15.79
N ALA A 125 31.08 -4.61 -17.11
CA ALA A 125 31.95 -3.81 -17.98
C ALA A 125 31.12 -2.94 -18.94
N ALA A 126 31.54 -1.68 -19.11
CA ALA A 126 31.03 -0.77 -20.13
C ALA A 126 32.23 -0.04 -20.78
N GLY A 127 32.55 -0.39 -22.00
CA GLY A 127 33.79 0.05 -22.65
C GLY A 127 35.03 -0.39 -21.87
N GLN A 128 35.85 0.57 -21.43
CA GLN A 128 37.06 0.30 -20.62
C GLN A 128 36.78 0.30 -19.11
N VAL A 129 35.61 0.72 -18.68
CA VAL A 129 35.24 0.80 -17.27
C VAL A 129 34.75 -0.56 -16.80
N ARG A 130 35.26 -1.01 -15.66
CA ARG A 130 34.85 -2.29 -15.05
C ARG A 130 34.63 -2.10 -13.55
N ALA A 131 33.64 -2.75 -13.01
CA ALA A 131 33.44 -2.86 -11.57
C ALA A 131 32.86 -4.23 -11.19
N ARG A 132 33.18 -4.70 -10.00
CA ARG A 132 32.66 -5.94 -9.43
C ARG A 132 31.60 -5.61 -8.37
N ALA A 133 30.55 -6.40 -8.35
CA ALA A 133 29.50 -6.36 -7.33
C ALA A 133 29.01 -7.77 -7.00
N PRO A 134 28.57 -8.04 -5.78
CA PRO A 134 27.92 -9.29 -5.44
C PRO A 134 26.61 -9.42 -6.22
N LEU A 135 26.24 -10.66 -6.59
CA LEU A 135 24.96 -10.94 -7.25
C LEU A 135 23.84 -10.89 -6.21
N ALA A 136 23.19 -9.73 -6.09
CA ALA A 136 22.15 -9.48 -5.11
C ALA A 136 20.78 -9.96 -5.61
N ALA A 137 19.89 -10.34 -4.70
CA ALA A 137 18.50 -10.58 -5.04
C ALA A 137 17.84 -9.28 -5.47
N HIS A 138 17.24 -9.25 -6.64
CA HIS A 138 16.42 -8.16 -7.11
C HIS A 138 14.95 -8.47 -6.80
N TRP A 139 14.42 -7.78 -5.81
CA TRP A 139 13.04 -8.00 -5.34
C TRP A 139 12.03 -7.33 -6.27
N CYS A 140 11.66 -8.03 -7.32
CA CYS A 140 10.50 -7.74 -8.12
C CYS A 140 9.49 -8.88 -7.93
N GLY A 141 8.66 -8.79 -6.91
CA GLY A 141 7.64 -9.81 -6.67
C GLY A 141 8.21 -11.16 -6.19
N SER A 142 7.54 -12.23 -6.49
CA SER A 142 7.84 -13.62 -6.12
C SER A 142 9.12 -14.14 -6.76
N ALA A 143 10.29 -13.67 -6.34
CA ALA A 143 11.53 -14.38 -6.67
C ALA A 143 11.52 -15.71 -5.92
N GLU A 144 11.09 -16.76 -6.58
CA GLU A 144 11.22 -18.11 -6.06
C GLU A 144 12.71 -18.39 -5.83
N TYR A 145 13.03 -18.78 -4.60
CA TYR A 145 14.33 -19.39 -4.34
C TYR A 145 14.38 -20.70 -5.14
N PRO A 146 15.37 -20.89 -6.00
CA PRO A 146 15.50 -22.18 -6.65
C PRO A 146 15.65 -23.24 -5.55
N PRO A 147 14.84 -24.30 -5.57
CA PRO A 147 14.97 -25.36 -4.57
C PRO A 147 16.38 -25.98 -4.65
N ALA A 148 16.86 -26.48 -3.52
CA ALA A 148 18.03 -27.32 -3.52
C ALA A 148 17.78 -28.53 -4.39
N ARG A 149 18.86 -29.06 -4.99
CA ARG A 149 18.77 -30.20 -5.90
C ARG A 149 19.91 -31.19 -5.69
N TRP A 150 19.57 -32.47 -5.75
CA TRP A 150 20.56 -33.55 -5.80
C TRP A 150 21.31 -33.51 -7.14
N VAL A 151 22.60 -33.33 -7.09
CA VAL A 151 23.50 -33.21 -8.27
C VAL A 151 24.38 -34.42 -8.48
N ASP A 152 24.49 -35.29 -7.46
CA ASP A 152 25.14 -36.57 -7.46
C ASP A 152 24.62 -37.40 -6.27
N GLU A 153 24.97 -38.68 -6.18
CA GLU A 153 24.62 -39.54 -5.04
C GLU A 153 25.19 -38.96 -3.74
N GLY A 154 24.30 -38.62 -2.79
CA GLY A 154 24.65 -37.99 -1.51
C GLY A 154 25.22 -36.57 -1.59
N VAL A 155 25.10 -35.91 -2.76
CA VAL A 155 25.56 -34.52 -2.97
C VAL A 155 24.41 -33.61 -3.33
N LEU A 156 24.21 -32.59 -2.53
CA LEU A 156 23.14 -31.61 -2.68
C LEU A 156 23.71 -30.21 -2.97
N LEU A 157 23.23 -29.58 -4.03
CA LEU A 157 23.48 -28.17 -4.29
C LEU A 157 22.33 -27.33 -3.76
N VAL A 158 22.67 -26.37 -2.88
CA VAL A 158 21.70 -25.49 -2.21
C VAL A 158 21.97 -24.06 -2.61
N PRO A 159 21.17 -23.46 -3.49
CA PRO A 159 21.17 -22.02 -3.71
C PRO A 159 20.58 -21.31 -2.47
N ARG A 160 21.27 -20.30 -1.96
CA ARG A 160 20.87 -19.51 -0.79
C ARG A 160 21.12 -18.03 -1.01
N PHE A 161 20.41 -17.20 -0.25
CA PHE A 161 20.72 -15.78 -0.17
C PHE A 161 21.24 -15.45 1.23
N GLY A 162 22.56 -15.26 1.34
CA GLY A 162 23.23 -14.81 2.56
C GLY A 162 23.51 -13.31 2.49
N GLY A 163 23.02 -12.51 3.43
CA GLY A 163 23.17 -11.05 3.39
C GLY A 163 22.60 -10.39 2.12
N GLY A 164 21.54 -10.96 1.54
CA GLY A 164 20.91 -10.45 0.30
C GLY A 164 21.63 -10.83 -0.99
N THR A 165 22.70 -11.64 -0.97
CA THR A 165 23.47 -12.07 -2.15
C THR A 165 23.38 -13.56 -2.39
N LEU A 166 23.38 -13.97 -3.67
CA LEU A 166 23.34 -15.39 -4.04
C LEU A 166 24.61 -16.11 -3.60
N GLN A 167 24.41 -17.24 -2.96
CA GLN A 167 25.44 -18.20 -2.58
C GLN A 167 25.01 -19.61 -3.00
N LEU A 168 25.97 -20.45 -3.36
CA LEU A 168 25.71 -21.84 -3.71
C LEU A 168 26.44 -22.74 -2.70
N THR A 169 25.70 -23.48 -1.89
CA THR A 169 26.29 -24.39 -0.90
C THR A 169 26.25 -25.82 -1.41
N VAL A 170 27.40 -26.46 -1.44
CA VAL A 170 27.54 -27.90 -1.75
C VAL A 170 27.58 -28.69 -0.43
N LEU A 171 26.63 -29.57 -0.23
CA LEU A 171 26.56 -30.47 0.91
C LEU A 171 26.86 -31.91 0.43
N THR A 172 27.60 -32.67 1.23
CA THR A 172 28.01 -34.06 0.90
C THR A 172 27.77 -34.99 2.09
N GLY A 173 27.72 -36.30 1.84
CA GLY A 173 27.59 -37.32 2.87
C GLY A 173 26.21 -37.35 3.55
N LEU A 174 25.19 -36.90 2.86
CA LEU A 174 23.80 -36.82 3.35
C LEU A 174 23.08 -38.17 3.19
N GLY A 175 22.12 -38.41 4.07
CA GLY A 175 21.10 -39.45 3.84
C GLY A 175 19.88 -38.84 3.10
N THR A 176 19.20 -39.69 2.34
CA THR A 176 18.09 -39.25 1.47
C THR A 176 16.78 -39.81 2.00
N VAL A 177 15.77 -38.94 2.19
CA VAL A 177 14.38 -39.32 2.50
C VAL A 177 13.63 -39.44 1.17
N THR A 178 13.20 -40.63 0.82
CA THR A 178 12.50 -40.93 -0.44
C THR A 178 10.98 -41.02 -0.27
N GLY A 179 10.50 -41.03 0.97
CA GLY A 179 9.07 -41.02 1.27
C GLY A 179 8.73 -40.50 2.65
N LEU A 180 7.68 -39.72 2.73
CA LEU A 180 7.09 -39.22 3.97
C LEU A 180 5.57 -39.35 3.89
N GLU A 181 5.02 -40.23 4.74
CA GLU A 181 3.60 -40.52 4.82
C GLU A 181 3.04 -40.12 6.16
N ARG A 182 1.92 -39.39 6.16
CA ARG A 182 1.16 -39.09 7.38
C ARG A 182 0.35 -40.33 7.79
N THR A 183 0.46 -40.73 9.05
CA THR A 183 -0.37 -41.77 9.65
C THR A 183 -1.35 -41.16 10.66
N PRO A 184 -2.37 -41.86 11.10
CA PRO A 184 -3.31 -41.34 12.13
C PRO A 184 -2.64 -40.90 13.43
N ASP A 185 -1.50 -41.49 13.79
CA ASP A 185 -0.77 -41.29 15.03
C ASP A 185 0.61 -40.63 14.86
N GLY A 186 0.94 -40.14 13.65
CA GLY A 186 2.24 -39.48 13.38
C GLY A 186 2.66 -39.51 11.93
N PHE A 187 3.91 -39.97 11.69
CA PHE A 187 4.50 -40.05 10.36
C PHE A 187 5.30 -41.33 10.16
N ARG A 188 5.32 -41.82 8.90
CA ARG A 188 6.25 -42.86 8.43
C ARG A 188 7.25 -42.23 7.48
N LEU A 189 8.54 -42.40 7.75
CA LEU A 189 9.65 -41.90 6.98
C LEU A 189 10.41 -43.06 6.33
N SER A 190 10.64 -43.02 5.02
CA SER A 190 11.45 -43.99 4.32
C SER A 190 12.58 -43.30 3.58
N GLY A 191 13.74 -43.98 3.41
CA GLY A 191 14.88 -43.32 2.82
C GLY A 191 16.07 -44.28 2.60
N ARG A 192 17.20 -43.70 2.19
CA ARG A 192 18.51 -44.38 2.02
C ARG A 192 19.59 -43.67 2.83
N ALA A 193 20.46 -44.40 3.41
CA ALA A 193 21.56 -43.90 4.22
C ALA A 193 22.91 -44.22 3.62
N PRO A 194 23.94 -43.37 3.76
CA PRO A 194 25.32 -43.72 3.48
C PRO A 194 25.81 -44.78 4.45
N ALA A 195 26.86 -45.52 4.06
CA ALA A 195 27.41 -46.66 4.81
C ALA A 195 27.71 -46.30 6.30
N ALA A 196 28.09 -45.08 6.60
CA ALA A 196 28.41 -44.63 7.94
C ALA A 196 27.21 -44.68 8.93
N ALA A 197 25.99 -44.63 8.41
CA ALA A 197 24.76 -44.65 9.21
C ALA A 197 23.93 -45.95 9.04
N ALA A 198 24.32 -46.86 8.14
CA ALA A 198 23.60 -48.11 7.89
C ALA A 198 23.50 -48.96 9.17
N GLY A 199 22.33 -49.54 9.45
CA GLY A 199 22.04 -50.31 10.68
C GLY A 199 21.92 -49.48 11.95
N GLY A 200 21.94 -48.15 11.85
CA GLY A 200 21.73 -47.27 12.98
C GLY A 200 20.22 -47.01 13.30
N ARG A 201 19.91 -45.93 13.92
CA ARG A 201 18.51 -45.54 14.26
C ARG A 201 18.20 -44.13 13.88
N LEU A 202 16.95 -43.85 13.50
CA LEU A 202 16.46 -42.48 13.38
C LEU A 202 16.37 -41.82 14.76
N ILE A 203 16.87 -40.60 14.86
CA ILE A 203 16.68 -39.73 16.00
C ILE A 203 15.98 -38.46 15.54
N LEU A 204 15.11 -37.92 16.38
CA LEU A 204 14.55 -36.58 16.28
C LEU A 204 15.26 -35.71 17.31
N ARG A 205 15.92 -34.67 16.87
CA ARG A 205 16.59 -33.68 17.72
C ARG A 205 15.76 -32.41 17.79
N HIS A 206 15.43 -32.00 19.00
CA HIS A 206 14.76 -30.71 19.23
C HIS A 206 15.79 -29.59 19.15
N ARG A 207 15.59 -28.70 18.21
CA ARG A 207 16.58 -27.68 17.84
C ARG A 207 16.89 -26.69 18.95
N GLU A 208 15.90 -26.32 19.74
CA GLU A 208 15.96 -25.30 20.77
C GLU A 208 16.55 -25.82 22.09
N THR A 209 16.41 -27.12 22.38
CA THR A 209 16.89 -27.71 23.66
C THR A 209 17.96 -28.78 23.48
N ASP A 210 18.29 -29.16 22.24
CA ASP A 210 19.17 -30.28 21.88
C ASP A 210 18.71 -31.65 22.42
N THR A 211 17.48 -31.75 22.91
CA THR A 211 16.86 -33.01 23.32
C THR A 211 16.73 -33.95 22.12
N ALA A 212 17.16 -35.22 22.26
CA ALA A 212 17.05 -36.20 21.21
C ALA A 212 16.18 -37.41 21.62
N VAL A 213 15.29 -37.83 20.71
CA VAL A 213 14.42 -38.98 20.90
C VAL A 213 14.65 -40.00 19.78
N GLY A 214 14.86 -41.25 20.11
CA GLY A 214 15.04 -42.32 19.15
C GLY A 214 13.72 -42.86 18.61
N CYS A 215 13.66 -43.10 17.30
CA CYS A 215 12.50 -43.67 16.61
C CYS A 215 12.78 -45.13 16.21
N ALA A 216 11.76 -46.00 16.24
CA ALA A 216 11.83 -47.32 15.70
C ALA A 216 12.24 -47.29 14.22
N THR A 217 13.29 -47.99 13.85
CA THR A 217 13.86 -47.92 12.50
C THR A 217 14.16 -49.34 12.01
N ASP A 218 13.58 -49.70 10.88
CA ASP A 218 13.78 -50.98 10.20
C ASP A 218 14.71 -50.76 9.00
N TRP A 219 15.56 -51.74 8.69
CA TRP A 219 16.60 -51.66 7.66
C TRP A 219 16.50 -52.79 6.63
N ASP A 220 16.70 -52.45 5.36
CA ASP A 220 16.92 -53.37 4.28
C ASP A 220 18.11 -52.84 3.46
N GLY A 221 19.30 -53.41 3.74
CA GLY A 221 20.56 -52.91 3.20
C GLY A 221 20.86 -51.47 3.56
N ALA A 222 20.94 -50.58 2.57
CA ALA A 222 21.09 -49.13 2.76
C ALA A 222 19.76 -48.40 2.91
N ALA A 223 18.63 -49.07 2.69
CA ALA A 223 17.31 -48.47 2.85
C ALA A 223 16.82 -48.60 4.28
N PHE A 224 16.09 -47.61 4.74
CA PHE A 224 15.49 -47.59 6.07
C PHE A 224 14.03 -47.16 6.01
N THR A 225 13.26 -47.61 7.01
CA THR A 225 11.91 -47.13 7.30
C THR A 225 11.83 -46.82 8.80
N ALA A 226 11.34 -45.67 9.16
CA ALA A 226 11.20 -45.25 10.54
C ALA A 226 9.78 -44.75 10.84
N ARG A 227 9.29 -44.99 12.05
CA ARG A 227 8.02 -44.53 12.54
C ARG A 227 8.24 -43.40 13.55
N ILE A 228 7.61 -42.29 13.32
CA ILE A 228 7.61 -41.09 14.18
C ILE A 228 6.21 -40.98 14.77
N ALA A 229 6.05 -41.35 16.03
CA ALA A 229 4.79 -41.16 16.76
C ALA A 229 4.66 -39.67 17.21
N ALA A 230 3.46 -39.12 17.13
CA ALA A 230 3.22 -37.73 17.52
C ALA A 230 3.64 -37.41 18.98
N GLY A 231 3.43 -38.38 19.90
CA GLY A 231 3.85 -38.25 21.31
C GLY A 231 5.38 -38.20 21.52
N GLN A 232 6.20 -38.54 20.52
CA GLN A 232 7.65 -38.38 20.60
C GLN A 232 8.09 -36.89 20.43
N CYS A 233 7.30 -36.09 19.76
CA CYS A 233 7.50 -34.66 19.61
C CYS A 233 6.76 -33.91 20.73
N SER A 234 7.23 -34.06 21.97
CA SER A 234 6.53 -33.56 23.18
C SER A 234 6.85 -32.10 23.53
N LEU A 235 7.82 -31.49 22.91
CA LEU A 235 8.19 -30.08 23.12
C LEU A 235 7.74 -29.22 21.94
N THR A 236 7.22 -28.06 22.25
CA THR A 236 6.93 -27.00 21.25
C THR A 236 8.20 -26.54 20.57
N GLY A 237 8.20 -26.38 19.24
CA GLY A 237 9.37 -25.97 18.46
C GLY A 237 9.65 -26.92 17.30
N HIS A 238 10.94 -26.99 16.92
CA HIS A 238 11.37 -27.68 15.71
C HIS A 238 12.16 -28.94 16.03
N TRP A 239 11.72 -30.05 15.45
CA TRP A 239 12.35 -31.36 15.56
C TRP A 239 12.98 -31.75 14.23
N GLU A 240 14.28 -32.04 14.21
CA GLU A 240 15.05 -32.36 13.03
C GLU A 240 15.41 -33.86 13.01
N PRO A 241 15.05 -34.59 11.94
CA PRO A 241 15.39 -35.97 11.82
C PRO A 241 16.85 -36.14 11.36
N ALA A 242 17.57 -37.06 12.02
CA ALA A 242 18.93 -37.48 11.61
C ALA A 242 19.08 -38.97 11.87
N LEU A 243 20.06 -39.61 11.20
CA LEU A 243 20.43 -40.99 11.47
C LEU A 243 21.64 -41.04 12.39
N LEU A 244 21.51 -41.75 13.48
CA LEU A 244 22.62 -42.07 14.39
C LEU A 244 23.14 -43.45 14.05
N GLY A 245 24.32 -43.55 13.43
CA GLY A 245 24.97 -44.78 13.07
C GLY A 245 25.46 -45.59 14.27
N PRO A 246 25.76 -46.91 14.10
CA PRO A 246 26.26 -47.77 15.16
C PRO A 246 27.57 -47.28 15.78
N GLY A 247 28.39 -46.55 15.03
CA GLY A 247 29.65 -45.93 15.50
C GLY A 247 29.50 -44.57 16.13
N GLY A 248 28.27 -44.09 16.37
CA GLY A 248 27.99 -42.76 16.98
C GLY A 248 28.04 -41.60 15.98
N ALA A 249 28.33 -41.85 14.72
CA ALA A 249 28.29 -40.81 13.68
C ALA A 249 26.84 -40.39 13.39
N THR A 250 26.58 -39.08 13.32
CA THR A 250 25.29 -38.56 12.94
C THR A 250 25.31 -38.13 11.48
N VAL A 251 24.28 -38.54 10.71
CA VAL A 251 24.09 -38.21 9.31
C VAL A 251 22.79 -37.42 9.16
N ASP A 252 22.89 -36.24 8.57
CA ASP A 252 21.75 -35.41 8.25
C ASP A 252 20.92 -35.98 7.12
N LEU A 253 19.62 -35.81 7.22
CA LEU A 253 18.67 -36.26 6.21
C LEU A 253 18.17 -35.12 5.36
N ARG A 254 18.05 -35.36 4.06
CA ARG A 254 17.42 -34.41 3.12
C ARG A 254 16.35 -35.12 2.30
N ALA A 255 15.27 -34.41 2.02
CA ALA A 255 14.15 -34.96 1.27
C ALA A 255 14.50 -35.10 -0.22
N ASP A 256 14.09 -36.23 -0.80
CA ASP A 256 14.01 -36.50 -2.23
C ASP A 256 12.63 -37.11 -2.53
N CYS A 257 11.62 -36.48 -1.98
CA CYS A 257 10.21 -36.82 -2.14
C CYS A 257 9.40 -35.54 -2.27
N PRO A 258 8.17 -35.62 -2.80
CA PRO A 258 7.28 -34.45 -2.84
C PRO A 258 7.16 -33.79 -1.48
N PRO A 259 7.09 -32.46 -1.43
CA PRO A 259 6.94 -31.73 -0.17
C PRO A 259 5.79 -32.31 0.65
N ALA A 260 6.04 -32.62 1.91
CA ALA A 260 4.97 -32.95 2.84
C ALA A 260 4.00 -31.76 2.88
N GLY A 261 2.77 -32.01 2.48
CA GLY A 261 1.72 -30.99 2.68
C GLY A 261 1.73 -30.65 4.18
N ARG A 262 1.79 -29.38 4.52
CA ARG A 262 1.78 -28.88 5.92
C ARG A 262 0.51 -29.24 6.70
N ARG A 263 -0.14 -30.36 6.35
CA ARG A 263 -1.34 -30.82 7.03
C ARG A 263 -1.07 -31.07 8.49
N GLN A 264 -1.79 -30.37 9.31
CA GLN A 264 -1.63 -30.35 10.74
C GLN A 264 -2.28 -31.59 11.38
N LEU A 265 -1.55 -32.28 12.23
CA LEU A 265 -2.06 -33.37 13.07
C LEU A 265 -2.40 -32.78 14.45
N PRO A 266 -3.68 -32.76 14.87
CA PRO A 266 -4.06 -32.23 16.16
C PRO A 266 -3.42 -33.04 17.30
N LEU A 267 -2.89 -32.30 18.29
CA LEU A 267 -2.34 -32.86 19.54
C LEU A 267 -3.29 -32.57 20.72
N PRO A 268 -3.16 -33.33 21.84
CA PRO A 268 -4.06 -33.17 22.98
C PRO A 268 -4.09 -31.76 23.59
N ASP A 269 -2.97 -31.07 23.65
CA ASP A 269 -2.81 -29.74 24.28
C ASP A 269 -3.20 -28.58 23.35
N ARG A 270 -4.12 -28.81 22.41
CA ARG A 270 -4.56 -27.85 21.40
C ARG A 270 -3.45 -27.39 20.42
N GLN A 271 -2.29 -27.98 20.47
CA GLN A 271 -1.20 -27.80 19.52
C GLN A 271 -1.38 -28.71 18.29
N VAL A 272 -0.54 -28.51 17.31
CA VAL A 272 -0.49 -29.33 16.11
C VAL A 272 0.94 -29.77 15.79
N LEU A 273 1.05 -30.99 15.25
CA LEU A 273 2.29 -31.50 14.67
C LEU A 273 2.15 -31.53 13.15
N TYR A 274 3.11 -30.96 12.45
CA TYR A 274 3.20 -31.09 11.00
C TYR A 274 4.65 -31.20 10.54
N ALA A 275 4.81 -31.79 9.37
CA ALA A 275 6.12 -31.85 8.70
C ALA A 275 6.22 -30.73 7.68
N LYS A 276 7.38 -30.07 7.61
CA LYS A 276 7.74 -29.11 6.56
C LYS A 276 9.09 -29.45 5.95
N GLN A 277 9.22 -29.10 4.70
CA GLN A 277 10.48 -29.17 3.97
C GLN A 277 11.00 -27.76 3.75
N LEU A 278 12.23 -27.50 4.12
CA LEU A 278 12.89 -26.22 3.89
C LEU A 278 13.43 -26.15 2.45
N SER A 279 13.84 -24.97 2.01
CA SER A 279 14.39 -24.74 0.67
C SER A 279 15.69 -25.55 0.40
N ASP A 280 16.37 -26.00 1.45
CA ASP A 280 17.55 -26.87 1.40
C ASP A 280 17.21 -28.36 1.52
N LEU A 281 15.95 -28.71 1.30
CA LEU A 281 15.39 -30.05 1.43
C LEU A 281 15.48 -30.66 2.83
N HIS A 282 15.84 -29.83 3.84
CA HIS A 282 15.82 -30.30 5.23
C HIS A 282 14.40 -30.51 5.69
N LEU A 283 14.11 -31.67 6.24
CA LEU A 283 12.83 -31.97 6.89
C LEU A 283 12.83 -31.47 8.32
N GLN A 284 11.73 -30.85 8.72
CA GLN A 284 11.46 -30.50 10.11
C GLN A 284 10.07 -30.96 10.49
N PHE A 285 9.93 -31.49 11.70
CA PHE A 285 8.64 -31.69 12.34
C PHE A 285 8.42 -30.56 13.32
N CYS A 286 7.29 -29.85 13.22
CA CYS A 286 7.02 -28.66 14.00
C CYS A 286 5.85 -28.91 14.91
N VAL A 287 6.02 -28.58 16.19
CA VAL A 287 4.95 -28.54 17.20
C VAL A 287 4.70 -27.08 17.56
N GLN A 288 3.50 -26.61 17.29
CA GLN A 288 3.12 -25.22 17.50
C GLN A 288 1.60 -25.06 17.65
N ASP A 289 1.15 -23.84 17.91
CA ASP A 289 -0.26 -23.50 17.85
C ASP A 289 -0.79 -23.64 16.42
N PRO A 290 -2.07 -23.97 16.24
CA PRO A 290 -2.68 -24.11 14.92
C PRO A 290 -2.58 -22.83 14.09
N GLU A 291 -2.17 -22.96 12.82
CA GLU A 291 -2.19 -21.86 11.85
C GLU A 291 -3.23 -22.16 10.75
N PRO A 292 -3.89 -21.14 10.20
CA PRO A 292 -4.75 -21.32 9.02
C PRO A 292 -3.93 -21.79 7.82
N LEU A 293 -4.26 -22.94 7.28
CA LEU A 293 -3.59 -23.52 6.11
C LEU A 293 -4.53 -23.48 4.90
N VAL A 294 -4.19 -22.63 3.92
CA VAL A 294 -4.94 -22.48 2.67
C VAL A 294 -4.57 -23.61 1.71
N ASP A 295 -5.54 -24.43 1.35
CA ASP A 295 -5.37 -25.56 0.43
C ASP A 295 -6.19 -25.41 -0.87
N THR A 296 -6.99 -24.36 -0.98
CA THR A 296 -7.83 -24.08 -2.15
C THR A 296 -7.85 -22.58 -2.45
N LEU A 297 -7.47 -22.24 -3.67
CA LEU A 297 -7.54 -20.89 -4.23
C LEU A 297 -8.28 -20.96 -5.58
N THR A 298 -9.37 -20.21 -5.73
CA THR A 298 -10.14 -20.17 -6.98
C THR A 298 -10.57 -18.74 -7.31
N ALA A 299 -10.52 -18.39 -8.59
CA ALA A 299 -11.10 -17.14 -9.07
C ALA A 299 -12.63 -17.23 -9.03
N VAL A 300 -13.27 -16.17 -8.55
CA VAL A 300 -14.74 -15.99 -8.52
C VAL A 300 -15.10 -14.62 -9.11
N PRO A 301 -16.37 -14.35 -9.47
CA PRO A 301 -16.74 -13.06 -10.05
C PRO A 301 -16.34 -11.86 -9.21
N GLU A 302 -16.43 -11.94 -7.89
CA GLU A 302 -16.11 -10.87 -6.93
C GLU A 302 -14.60 -10.73 -6.69
N GLY A 303 -13.81 -11.77 -7.00
CA GLY A 303 -12.36 -11.79 -6.75
C GLY A 303 -11.79 -13.18 -6.57
N TYR A 304 -11.34 -13.54 -5.37
CA TYR A 304 -10.76 -14.86 -5.09
C TYR A 304 -11.45 -15.53 -3.90
N ARG A 305 -11.79 -16.79 -4.06
CA ARG A 305 -12.18 -17.64 -2.94
C ARG A 305 -10.92 -18.26 -2.34
N VAL A 306 -10.75 -18.06 -1.03
CA VAL A 306 -9.69 -18.62 -0.21
C VAL A 306 -10.31 -19.61 0.75
N ALA A 307 -9.88 -20.88 0.72
CA ALA A 307 -10.38 -21.89 1.63
C ALA A 307 -9.25 -22.77 2.15
N GLY A 308 -9.49 -23.37 3.31
CA GLY A 308 -8.46 -24.16 3.98
C GLY A 308 -8.93 -24.80 5.29
N GLU A 309 -7.97 -25.16 6.16
CA GLU A 309 -8.22 -25.77 7.47
C GLU A 309 -7.60 -24.95 8.61
N LEU A 310 -8.27 -24.88 9.74
CA LEU A 310 -7.78 -24.36 11.01
C LEU A 310 -8.17 -25.37 12.11
N PRO A 311 -7.28 -26.30 12.46
CA PRO A 311 -7.53 -27.29 13.50
C PRO A 311 -7.80 -26.63 14.87
N HIS A 312 -8.54 -27.33 15.72
CA HIS A 312 -8.92 -26.85 17.05
C HIS A 312 -9.71 -25.54 17.10
N HIS A 313 -10.28 -25.12 15.97
CA HIS A 313 -11.16 -23.96 15.97
C HIS A 313 -12.41 -24.23 16.83
N ASP A 314 -12.70 -23.30 17.73
CA ASP A 314 -13.76 -23.43 18.75
C ASP A 314 -15.16 -22.99 18.26
N GLY A 315 -15.30 -22.72 16.96
CA GLY A 315 -16.56 -22.26 16.37
C GLY A 315 -16.83 -20.76 16.52
N ALA A 316 -15.89 -19.99 17.09
CA ALA A 316 -16.02 -18.52 17.13
C ALA A 316 -16.10 -17.94 15.72
N ALA A 317 -16.84 -16.84 15.55
CA ALA A 317 -16.91 -16.15 14.27
C ALA A 317 -15.52 -15.64 13.85
N LEU A 318 -15.11 -15.92 12.61
CA LEU A 318 -13.85 -15.48 12.03
C LEU A 318 -14.09 -14.41 10.96
N GLU A 319 -13.11 -13.53 10.82
CA GLU A 319 -13.03 -12.53 9.76
C GLU A 319 -11.75 -12.73 8.95
N LEU A 320 -11.85 -12.65 7.63
CA LEU A 320 -10.71 -12.43 6.75
C LEU A 320 -10.37 -10.94 6.80
N VAL A 321 -9.16 -10.63 7.23
CA VAL A 321 -8.65 -9.26 7.31
C VAL A 321 -7.70 -9.01 6.14
N LEU A 322 -7.97 -7.96 5.39
CA LEU A 322 -7.09 -7.42 4.38
C LEU A 322 -6.51 -6.13 4.94
N ARG A 323 -5.20 -6.07 5.14
CA ARG A 323 -4.52 -4.88 5.65
C ARG A 323 -3.59 -4.31 4.59
N HIS A 324 -3.79 -3.04 4.25
CA HIS A 324 -2.91 -2.34 3.32
C HIS A 324 -1.56 -2.04 3.99
N SER A 325 -0.47 -2.56 3.44
CA SER A 325 0.88 -2.43 4.04
C SER A 325 1.39 -0.97 4.07
N GLY A 326 0.89 -0.11 3.18
CA GLY A 326 1.29 1.29 3.07
C GLY A 326 0.68 2.21 4.13
N ASP A 327 -0.61 2.10 4.45
CA ASP A 327 -1.32 3.00 5.36
C ASP A 327 -2.09 2.31 6.50
N GLY A 328 -2.03 0.97 6.57
CA GLY A 328 -2.64 0.19 7.63
C GLY A 328 -4.17 0.08 7.58
N ARG A 329 -4.81 0.62 6.53
CA ARG A 329 -6.26 0.47 6.36
C ARG A 329 -6.67 -0.98 6.26
N GLU A 330 -7.78 -1.33 6.89
CA GLU A 330 -8.32 -2.68 6.91
C GLU A 330 -9.62 -2.78 6.12
N ARG A 331 -9.81 -3.95 5.50
CA ARG A 331 -11.11 -4.42 5.01
C ARG A 331 -11.35 -5.81 5.59
N ARG A 332 -12.56 -6.04 6.06
CA ARG A 332 -12.92 -7.29 6.75
C ARG A 332 -14.05 -7.97 6.01
N ARG A 333 -14.00 -9.29 6.04
CA ARG A 333 -15.05 -10.14 5.46
C ARG A 333 -15.34 -11.31 6.39
N PRO A 334 -16.61 -11.66 6.56
CA PRO A 334 -16.97 -12.83 7.34
C PRO A 334 -16.41 -14.09 6.68
N VAL A 335 -15.99 -15.03 7.51
CA VAL A 335 -15.48 -16.33 7.12
C VAL A 335 -16.53 -17.39 7.45
N THR A 336 -16.83 -18.25 6.49
CA THR A 336 -17.67 -19.42 6.75
C THR A 336 -16.79 -20.51 7.37
N THR A 337 -17.15 -21.03 8.51
CA THR A 337 -16.47 -22.11 9.22
C THR A 337 -17.32 -23.37 9.29
N GLY A 338 -16.71 -24.54 9.07
CA GLY A 338 -17.33 -25.86 9.24
C GLY A 338 -16.97 -26.49 10.58
N PRO A 339 -17.72 -27.51 11.03
CA PRO A 339 -17.47 -28.20 12.29
C PRO A 339 -16.16 -29.02 12.29
N ASP A 340 -15.59 -29.26 11.13
CA ASP A 340 -14.32 -29.97 10.90
C ASP A 340 -13.09 -29.02 10.87
N GLY A 341 -13.26 -27.76 11.27
CA GLY A 341 -12.21 -26.75 11.22
C GLY A 341 -11.93 -26.22 9.80
N ARG A 342 -12.76 -26.57 8.80
CA ARG A 342 -12.67 -25.97 7.45
C ARG A 342 -13.15 -24.54 7.49
N PHE A 343 -12.45 -23.67 6.76
CA PHE A 343 -12.86 -22.29 6.58
C PHE A 343 -12.91 -21.91 5.10
N ALA A 344 -13.75 -20.92 4.76
CA ALA A 344 -13.79 -20.33 3.43
C ALA A 344 -14.20 -18.87 3.51
N ALA A 345 -13.56 -18.03 2.69
CA ALA A 345 -13.89 -16.62 2.54
C ALA A 345 -13.75 -16.19 1.08
N VAL A 346 -14.46 -15.13 0.71
CA VAL A 346 -14.26 -14.44 -0.57
C VAL A 346 -13.45 -13.16 -0.30
N LEU A 347 -12.33 -13.03 -1.00
CA LEU A 347 -11.47 -11.87 -1.06
C LEU A 347 -11.97 -10.97 -2.20
N PRO A 348 -12.75 -9.91 -1.94
CA PRO A 348 -13.27 -9.05 -2.98
C PRO A 348 -12.19 -8.09 -3.48
N LEU A 349 -12.15 -7.87 -4.79
CA LEU A 349 -11.25 -6.90 -5.42
C LEU A 349 -11.84 -5.49 -5.44
N GLU A 350 -13.17 -5.42 -5.40
CA GLU A 350 -13.94 -4.17 -5.37
C GLU A 350 -14.94 -4.21 -4.20
N PRO A 351 -14.45 -4.16 -2.95
CA PRO A 351 -15.35 -4.14 -1.79
C PRO A 351 -16.23 -2.88 -1.81
N PRO A 352 -17.45 -2.94 -1.26
CA PRO A 352 -18.25 -1.74 -1.06
C PRO A 352 -17.54 -0.77 -0.13
N ALA A 353 -17.52 0.50 -0.51
CA ALA A 353 -17.10 1.60 0.33
C ALA A 353 -18.21 2.03 1.30
N SER A 354 -17.95 3.03 2.15
CA SER A 354 -18.91 3.54 3.14
C SER A 354 -20.22 4.08 2.54
N ASP A 355 -20.23 4.42 1.24
CA ASP A 355 -21.42 4.82 0.48
C ASP A 355 -22.14 3.64 -0.21
N GLY A 356 -21.70 2.41 0.07
CA GLY A 356 -22.25 1.17 -0.50
C GLY A 356 -21.84 0.88 -1.94
N ARG A 357 -21.10 1.76 -2.61
CA ARG A 357 -20.62 1.55 -3.98
C ARG A 357 -19.38 0.68 -4.02
N PRO A 358 -19.28 -0.28 -4.94
CA PRO A 358 -18.05 -1.05 -5.10
C PRO A 358 -16.91 -0.13 -5.57
N ARG A 359 -15.75 -0.27 -4.94
CA ARG A 359 -14.53 0.43 -5.34
C ARG A 359 -13.35 -0.52 -5.35
N PRO A 360 -12.46 -0.41 -6.37
CA PRO A 360 -11.24 -1.18 -6.41
C PRO A 360 -10.39 -0.93 -5.16
N LEU A 361 -9.75 -1.96 -4.64
CA LEU A 361 -8.79 -1.78 -3.56
C LEU A 361 -7.68 -0.81 -4.00
N ALA A 362 -7.25 0.06 -3.07
CA ALA A 362 -6.18 1.02 -3.32
C ALA A 362 -4.89 0.33 -3.77
N LYS A 363 -4.09 1.01 -4.60
CA LYS A 363 -2.79 0.50 -5.06
C LYS A 363 -1.85 0.18 -3.90
N GLY A 364 -1.16 -0.94 -4.00
CA GLY A 364 -0.21 -1.41 -3.00
C GLY A 364 -0.50 -2.83 -2.55
N VAL A 365 0.31 -3.30 -1.63
CA VAL A 365 0.24 -4.65 -1.09
C VAL A 365 -0.77 -4.71 0.05
N TRP A 366 -1.66 -5.70 -0.04
CA TRP A 366 -2.63 -6.05 0.98
C TRP A 366 -2.24 -7.39 1.61
N GLU A 367 -1.93 -7.37 2.89
CA GLU A 367 -1.62 -8.55 3.68
C GLU A 367 -2.91 -9.22 4.15
N LEU A 368 -2.94 -10.55 4.11
CA LEU A 368 -4.11 -11.34 4.45
C LEU A 368 -3.89 -12.14 5.73
N SER A 369 -4.86 -12.05 6.63
CA SER A 369 -4.88 -12.80 7.89
C SER A 369 -6.29 -13.26 8.25
N LEU A 370 -6.41 -14.21 9.15
CA LEU A 370 -7.67 -14.51 9.84
C LEU A 370 -7.64 -13.96 11.26
N ARG A 371 -8.78 -13.49 11.74
CA ARG A 371 -8.96 -13.01 13.10
C ARG A 371 -10.33 -13.40 13.64
N ARG A 372 -10.45 -13.62 14.94
CA ARG A 372 -11.77 -13.72 15.58
C ARG A 372 -12.49 -12.39 15.49
N ALA A 373 -13.79 -12.42 15.21
CA ALA A 373 -14.59 -11.19 15.14
C ALA A 373 -14.48 -10.42 16.47
N GLY A 374 -14.11 -9.15 16.38
CA GLY A 374 -13.91 -8.28 17.53
C GLY A 374 -12.58 -8.43 18.29
N ALA A 375 -11.74 -9.42 17.97
CA ALA A 375 -10.45 -9.60 18.62
C ALA A 375 -9.44 -8.50 18.27
N PRO A 376 -8.45 -8.23 19.13
CA PRO A 376 -7.39 -7.26 18.86
C PRO A 376 -6.41 -7.74 17.78
N GLU A 377 -5.63 -6.81 17.23
CA GLU A 377 -4.70 -7.06 16.11
C GLU A 377 -3.65 -8.14 16.42
N HIS A 378 -3.13 -8.17 17.63
CA HIS A 378 -2.10 -9.15 18.00
C HIS A 378 -2.58 -10.62 18.05
N GLU A 379 -3.89 -10.86 17.92
CA GLU A 379 -4.48 -12.19 17.81
C GLU A 379 -4.70 -12.63 16.35
N GLU A 380 -4.13 -11.92 15.38
CA GLU A 380 -4.25 -12.27 13.97
C GLU A 380 -3.39 -13.49 13.63
N LEU A 381 -3.98 -14.38 12.85
CA LEU A 381 -3.35 -15.58 12.33
C LEU A 381 -3.01 -15.41 10.85
N SER A 382 -1.73 -15.45 10.52
CA SER A 382 -1.28 -15.38 9.11
C SER A 382 -1.75 -16.58 8.33
N LEU A 383 -2.29 -16.35 7.12
CA LEU A 383 -2.65 -17.43 6.20
C LEU A 383 -1.39 -18.09 5.65
N ARG A 384 -1.22 -19.39 5.89
CA ARG A 384 -0.16 -20.20 5.32
C ARG A 384 -0.65 -20.95 4.09
N LEU A 385 0.22 -21.17 3.13
CA LEU A 385 -0.10 -21.87 1.91
C LEU A 385 0.29 -23.34 1.98
N HIS A 386 -0.65 -24.21 1.63
CA HIS A 386 -0.35 -25.62 1.34
C HIS A 386 0.48 -25.71 0.04
N PRO A 387 1.52 -26.55 -0.02
CA PRO A 387 2.33 -26.70 -1.25
C PRO A 387 1.52 -26.96 -2.52
N GLY A 388 0.40 -27.66 -2.42
CA GLY A 388 -0.48 -27.97 -3.56
C GLY A 388 -1.14 -26.78 -4.24
N VAL A 389 -1.17 -25.58 -3.59
CA VAL A 389 -1.72 -24.38 -4.24
C VAL A 389 -0.64 -23.48 -4.83
N LEU A 390 0.65 -23.78 -4.61
CA LEU A 390 1.74 -22.93 -5.05
C LEU A 390 1.84 -22.84 -6.58
N GLU A 391 1.55 -23.94 -7.29
CA GLU A 391 1.56 -23.97 -8.76
C GLU A 391 0.45 -23.12 -9.39
N ALA A 392 -0.64 -22.87 -8.66
CA ALA A 392 -1.73 -22.00 -9.11
C ALA A 392 -1.37 -20.51 -9.01
N LEU A 393 -0.35 -20.14 -8.24
CA LEU A 393 0.07 -18.76 -8.02
C LEU A 393 1.15 -18.32 -9.01
N PRO A 394 1.20 -17.04 -9.42
CA PRO A 394 0.27 -15.97 -9.05
C PRO A 394 -1.06 -16.01 -9.82
N LEU A 395 -2.16 -15.75 -9.14
CA LEU A 395 -3.46 -15.55 -9.79
C LEU A 395 -3.64 -14.07 -10.16
N ARG A 396 -4.06 -13.80 -11.39
CA ARG A 396 -4.25 -12.44 -11.90
C ARG A 396 -5.70 -12.18 -12.28
N ALA A 397 -6.20 -11.00 -11.90
CA ALA A 397 -7.49 -10.51 -12.30
C ALA A 397 -7.42 -9.05 -12.72
N VAL A 398 -8.21 -8.66 -13.72
CA VAL A 398 -8.31 -7.27 -14.18
C VAL A 398 -9.72 -6.77 -13.87
N ARG A 399 -9.79 -5.56 -13.28
CA ARG A 399 -11.04 -4.85 -13.02
C ARG A 399 -10.88 -3.40 -13.44
N GLY A 400 -11.64 -3.01 -14.46
CA GLY A 400 -11.45 -1.70 -15.07
C GLY A 400 -9.97 -1.46 -15.44
N PRO A 401 -9.35 -0.37 -15.02
CA PRO A 401 -7.96 -0.06 -15.33
C PRO A 401 -6.94 -0.77 -14.41
N LYS A 402 -7.36 -1.54 -13.41
CA LYS A 402 -6.47 -2.13 -12.40
C LYS A 402 -6.25 -3.61 -12.62
N THR A 403 -5.03 -4.05 -12.29
CA THR A 403 -4.68 -5.47 -12.18
C THR A 403 -4.45 -5.82 -10.72
N PHE A 404 -4.96 -6.97 -10.32
CA PHE A 404 -4.79 -7.55 -8.99
C PHE A 404 -4.05 -8.86 -9.11
N VAL A 405 -3.01 -9.02 -8.30
CA VAL A 405 -2.16 -10.21 -8.30
C VAL A 405 -2.19 -10.83 -6.92
N LEU A 406 -2.84 -11.98 -6.79
CA LEU A 406 -2.78 -12.79 -5.59
C LEU A 406 -1.55 -13.67 -5.68
N GLU A 407 -0.63 -13.54 -4.75
CA GLU A 407 0.67 -14.20 -4.81
C GLU A 407 1.21 -14.65 -3.46
N ARG A 408 2.19 -15.55 -3.52
CA ARG A 408 2.96 -16.01 -2.36
C ARG A 408 3.96 -14.94 -1.93
N ARG A 409 4.14 -14.81 -0.62
CA ARG A 409 5.21 -14.02 -0.01
C ARG A 409 6.03 -14.89 0.96
N TRP A 410 6.96 -14.27 1.67
CA TRP A 410 7.82 -14.90 2.67
C TRP A 410 7.06 -15.81 3.65
N HIS A 411 7.71 -16.89 4.05
CA HIS A 411 7.14 -17.88 4.97
C HIS A 411 5.82 -18.50 4.47
N ASP A 412 5.63 -18.56 3.16
CA ASP A 412 4.40 -19.08 2.51
C ASP A 412 3.13 -18.33 2.93
N THR A 413 3.23 -17.03 3.17
CA THR A 413 2.06 -16.18 3.38
C THR A 413 1.46 -15.72 2.05
N LEU A 414 0.18 -15.41 2.09
CA LEU A 414 -0.59 -14.95 0.94
C LEU A 414 -0.75 -13.43 0.98
N ILE A 415 -0.49 -12.77 -0.14
CA ILE A 415 -0.74 -11.33 -0.30
C ILE A 415 -1.52 -11.06 -1.58
N LEU A 416 -2.20 -9.91 -1.60
CA LEU A 416 -2.81 -9.36 -2.80
C LEU A 416 -2.10 -8.05 -3.16
N ASP A 417 -1.47 -8.00 -4.33
CA ASP A 417 -0.95 -6.75 -4.90
C ASP A 417 -2.00 -6.11 -5.80
N SER A 418 -2.47 -4.93 -5.42
CA SER A 418 -3.29 -4.06 -6.24
C SER A 418 -2.39 -3.11 -7.02
N THR A 419 -2.20 -3.39 -8.32
CA THR A 419 -1.26 -2.61 -9.13
C THR A 419 -1.78 -1.19 -9.38
N PRO A 420 -0.87 -0.20 -9.55
CA PRO A 420 -1.27 1.12 -10.01
C PRO A 420 -1.92 1.07 -11.41
N VAL A 421 -2.78 2.03 -11.72
CA VAL A 421 -3.43 2.12 -13.06
C VAL A 421 -2.43 2.40 -14.19
N LEU A 422 -1.30 3.03 -13.90
CA LEU A 422 -0.19 3.15 -14.85
C LEU A 422 0.74 1.96 -14.69
N THR A 423 1.16 1.38 -15.80
CA THR A 423 2.17 0.32 -15.84
C THR A 423 3.54 0.82 -15.32
N ALA A 424 4.45 -0.09 -15.01
CA ALA A 424 5.82 0.25 -14.65
C ALA A 424 6.51 1.07 -15.75
N ALA A 425 6.35 0.68 -17.03
CA ALA A 425 6.87 1.41 -18.17
C ALA A 425 6.32 2.84 -18.30
N GLU A 426 5.02 3.05 -18.01
CA GLU A 426 4.43 4.39 -17.99
C GLU A 426 4.93 5.24 -16.83
N ARG A 427 5.22 4.65 -15.67
CA ARG A 427 5.63 5.34 -14.44
C ARG A 427 7.13 5.57 -14.32
N ASN A 428 7.96 4.95 -15.17
CA ASN A 428 9.41 5.06 -14.98
C ASN A 428 9.90 6.51 -15.12
N ALA A 429 10.92 6.84 -14.35
CA ALA A 429 11.42 8.21 -14.22
C ALA A 429 11.89 8.83 -15.55
N ARG A 430 12.51 8.04 -16.43
CA ARG A 430 12.96 8.46 -17.75
C ARG A 430 11.79 8.77 -18.69
N ARG A 431 10.74 7.94 -18.67
CA ARG A 431 9.51 8.18 -19.44
C ARG A 431 8.85 9.47 -18.97
N GLN A 432 8.69 9.65 -17.68
CA GLN A 432 8.11 10.84 -17.10
C GLN A 432 8.93 12.11 -17.40
N LEU A 433 10.26 12.02 -17.36
CA LEU A 433 11.12 13.13 -17.77
C LEU A 433 10.89 13.51 -19.24
N ARG A 434 10.85 12.53 -20.17
CA ARG A 434 10.58 12.79 -21.60
C ARG A 434 9.20 13.42 -21.82
N LEU A 435 8.18 12.96 -21.11
CA LEU A 435 6.84 13.55 -21.19
C LEU A 435 6.86 14.99 -20.72
N ARG A 436 7.51 15.27 -19.59
CA ARG A 436 7.60 16.61 -19.02
C ARG A 436 8.45 17.58 -19.85
N THR A 437 9.61 17.14 -20.35
CA THR A 437 10.57 18.03 -21.05
C THR A 437 10.43 18.04 -22.57
N GLY A 438 9.72 17.08 -23.16
CA GLY A 438 9.50 16.95 -24.59
C GLY A 438 8.03 17.08 -24.98
N ALA A 439 7.20 16.09 -24.62
CA ALA A 439 5.80 16.03 -25.07
C ALA A 439 4.94 17.18 -24.53
N TYR A 440 5.10 17.56 -23.27
CA TYR A 440 4.35 18.66 -22.66
C TYR A 440 4.68 20.01 -23.31
N PRO A 441 5.95 20.46 -23.47
CA PRO A 441 6.29 21.68 -24.21
C PRO A 441 5.85 21.68 -25.68
N GLU A 442 5.86 20.53 -26.33
CA GLU A 442 5.34 20.39 -27.69
C GLU A 442 3.83 20.59 -27.75
N ALA A 443 3.08 19.93 -26.84
CA ALA A 443 1.64 20.06 -26.73
C ALA A 443 1.22 21.54 -26.46
N ARG A 444 2.01 22.28 -25.70
CA ARG A 444 1.77 23.71 -25.43
C ARG A 444 1.83 24.60 -26.69
N ARG A 445 2.34 24.13 -27.84
CA ARG A 445 2.34 24.86 -29.12
C ARG A 445 1.02 24.66 -29.86
N ARG A 446 0.22 23.68 -29.52
CA ARG A 446 -1.08 23.43 -30.14
C ARG A 446 -2.12 24.47 -29.69
N PRO A 447 -3.20 24.74 -30.46
CA PRO A 447 -4.30 25.58 -29.98
C PRO A 447 -4.91 25.10 -28.66
N LEU A 448 -5.44 26.03 -27.87
CA LEU A 448 -6.20 25.67 -26.69
C LEU A 448 -7.53 25.02 -27.11
N ARG A 449 -7.89 23.97 -26.45
CA ARG A 449 -9.16 23.26 -26.58
C ARG A 449 -10.20 23.88 -25.63
N ASP A 450 -11.44 23.89 -26.02
CA ASP A 450 -12.57 24.26 -25.16
C ASP A 450 -12.85 23.13 -24.18
N ALA A 451 -11.91 22.93 -23.25
CA ALA A 451 -11.90 21.87 -22.26
C ALA A 451 -11.62 22.41 -20.86
N VAL A 452 -12.19 21.77 -19.86
CA VAL A 452 -11.93 22.00 -18.43
C VAL A 452 -11.24 20.78 -17.88
N LEU A 453 -10.02 20.92 -17.35
CA LEU A 453 -9.30 19.90 -16.62
C LEU A 453 -9.52 20.10 -15.13
N TYR A 454 -10.13 19.12 -14.48
CA TYR A 454 -10.38 19.13 -13.03
C TYR A 454 -9.34 18.27 -12.33
N ASP A 455 -8.68 18.83 -11.33
CA ASP A 455 -7.78 18.13 -10.42
C ASP A 455 -8.25 18.31 -8.97
N VAL A 456 -8.71 17.21 -8.37
CA VAL A 456 -9.23 17.22 -7.00
C VAL A 456 -8.35 16.35 -6.11
N PHE A 457 -7.66 16.99 -5.17
CA PHE A 457 -6.74 16.33 -4.26
C PHE A 457 -5.71 15.43 -4.97
N GLY A 458 -5.22 15.86 -6.15
CA GLY A 458 -4.31 15.07 -6.97
C GLY A 458 -4.99 13.86 -7.60
N GLY A 459 -6.20 14.02 -8.14
CA GLY A 459 -6.95 12.97 -8.84
C GLY A 459 -7.60 11.90 -7.96
N ARG A 460 -7.79 12.17 -6.66
CA ARG A 460 -8.26 11.15 -5.69
C ARG A 460 -9.76 11.04 -5.55
N SER A 461 -10.53 12.05 -5.95
CA SER A 461 -11.99 12.04 -5.77
C SER A 461 -12.73 12.90 -6.75
N TYR A 462 -14.00 12.60 -6.94
CA TYR A 462 -14.98 13.47 -7.57
C TYR A 462 -15.76 14.22 -6.47
N SER A 463 -15.24 15.37 -6.00
CA SER A 463 -15.76 16.04 -4.81
C SER A 463 -15.37 17.52 -4.75
N CYS A 464 -15.73 18.16 -3.65
CA CYS A 464 -15.29 19.48 -3.24
C CYS A 464 -15.69 20.61 -4.23
N ASN A 465 -14.99 21.76 -4.20
CA ASN A 465 -15.28 22.92 -5.03
C ASN A 465 -15.25 22.63 -6.53
N PRO A 466 -14.27 21.85 -7.08
CA PRO A 466 -14.27 21.54 -8.51
C PRO A 466 -15.47 20.71 -8.97
N ARG A 467 -16.01 19.82 -8.12
CA ARG A 467 -17.26 19.09 -8.41
C ARG A 467 -18.42 20.06 -8.61
N ALA A 468 -18.62 21.01 -7.71
CA ALA A 468 -19.71 21.98 -7.81
C ALA A 468 -19.55 22.89 -9.03
N VAL A 469 -18.33 23.27 -9.39
CA VAL A 469 -18.03 24.01 -10.64
C VAL A 469 -18.36 23.16 -11.88
N HIS A 470 -18.03 21.86 -11.86
CA HIS A 470 -18.40 20.96 -12.95
C HIS A 470 -19.92 20.83 -13.10
N GLU A 471 -20.62 20.60 -11.99
CA GLU A 471 -22.09 20.47 -11.98
C GLU A 471 -22.78 21.73 -12.50
N GLU A 472 -22.27 22.91 -12.16
CA GLU A 472 -22.76 24.20 -12.65
C GLU A 472 -22.51 24.38 -14.16
N LEU A 473 -21.27 24.07 -14.64
CA LEU A 473 -20.95 24.15 -16.07
C LEU A 473 -21.79 23.17 -16.92
N ALA A 474 -22.00 21.95 -16.41
CA ALA A 474 -22.83 20.94 -17.04
C ALA A 474 -24.31 21.39 -17.10
N ALA A 475 -24.82 21.98 -16.02
CA ALA A 475 -26.20 22.51 -15.97
C ALA A 475 -26.43 23.65 -16.97
N ARG A 476 -25.38 24.45 -17.26
CA ARG A 476 -25.44 25.52 -18.27
C ARG A 476 -25.38 24.99 -19.73
N GLY A 477 -25.07 23.71 -19.92
CA GLY A 477 -25.03 23.08 -21.26
C GLY A 477 -23.99 23.68 -22.20
N LEU A 478 -22.90 24.23 -21.69
CA LEU A 478 -21.83 24.81 -22.50
C LEU A 478 -21.09 23.74 -23.29
N PRO A 479 -20.64 24.04 -24.55
CA PRO A 479 -19.93 23.07 -25.37
C PRO A 479 -18.46 22.91 -24.92
N LEU A 480 -18.25 22.42 -23.72
CA LEU A 480 -16.95 22.20 -23.11
C LEU A 480 -16.70 20.71 -22.92
N GLU A 481 -15.49 20.25 -23.21
CA GLU A 481 -15.04 18.95 -22.79
C GLU A 481 -14.75 18.97 -21.27
N HIS A 482 -15.25 17.99 -20.55
CA HIS A 482 -14.97 17.82 -19.13
C HIS A 482 -13.97 16.67 -18.93
N LEU A 483 -12.74 17.03 -18.51
CA LEU A 483 -11.61 16.13 -18.31
C LEU A 483 -11.31 16.02 -16.82
N TRP A 484 -11.42 14.81 -16.26
CA TRP A 484 -11.25 14.60 -14.83
C TRP A 484 -9.99 13.79 -14.53
N VAL A 485 -9.06 14.35 -13.74
CA VAL A 485 -7.84 13.66 -13.34
C VAL A 485 -8.17 12.54 -12.36
N VAL A 486 -7.66 11.33 -12.59
CA VAL A 486 -7.83 10.15 -11.75
C VAL A 486 -6.46 9.56 -11.43
N GLU A 487 -6.13 9.44 -10.13
CA GLU A 487 -4.83 8.90 -9.69
C GLU A 487 -4.79 7.38 -9.76
N ASP A 488 -5.77 6.68 -9.17
CA ASP A 488 -5.69 5.22 -8.98
C ASP A 488 -7.00 4.46 -9.29
N GLY A 489 -8.01 5.13 -9.85
CA GLY A 489 -9.23 4.48 -10.34
C GLY A 489 -10.25 4.10 -9.25
N GLN A 490 -10.05 4.51 -7.98
CA GLN A 490 -11.04 4.29 -6.93
C GLN A 490 -12.31 5.14 -7.11
N GLU A 491 -12.21 6.27 -7.80
CA GLU A 491 -13.35 7.13 -8.09
C GLU A 491 -13.54 7.22 -9.59
N GLN A 492 -14.78 7.11 -10.02
CA GLN A 492 -15.16 7.29 -11.42
C GLN A 492 -15.92 8.61 -11.56
N PRO A 493 -15.48 9.52 -12.43
CA PRO A 493 -16.22 10.72 -12.71
C PRO A 493 -17.57 10.37 -13.40
N PRO A 494 -18.56 11.28 -13.33
CA PRO A 494 -19.89 11.00 -13.85
C PRO A 494 -19.91 10.80 -15.38
N PRO A 495 -20.98 10.20 -15.93
CA PRO A 495 -21.19 10.11 -17.37
C PRO A 495 -21.09 11.48 -18.04
N GLY A 496 -20.52 11.52 -19.24
CA GLY A 496 -20.27 12.78 -19.98
C GLY A 496 -18.93 13.44 -19.68
N THR A 497 -18.14 12.86 -18.77
CA THR A 497 -16.75 13.28 -18.51
C THR A 497 -15.76 12.25 -19.01
N THR A 498 -14.53 12.69 -19.29
CA THR A 498 -13.40 11.80 -19.64
C THR A 498 -12.45 11.68 -18.47
N ALA A 499 -12.27 10.46 -17.94
CA ALA A 499 -11.27 10.17 -16.92
C ALA A 499 -9.87 10.15 -17.54
N LEU A 500 -8.96 10.92 -17.00
CA LEU A 500 -7.55 10.96 -17.41
C LEU A 500 -6.66 10.40 -16.28
N ARG A 501 -5.90 9.37 -16.61
CA ARG A 501 -4.94 8.81 -15.65
C ARG A 501 -3.82 9.83 -15.40
N MET A 502 -3.66 10.22 -14.14
CA MET A 502 -2.59 11.16 -13.75
C MET A 502 -1.23 10.64 -14.23
N TRP A 503 -0.39 11.52 -14.77
CA TRP A 503 0.92 11.21 -15.37
C TRP A 503 0.90 10.41 -16.68
N SER A 504 -0.26 10.15 -17.28
CA SER A 504 -0.33 9.57 -18.63
C SER A 504 0.00 10.63 -19.70
N PRO A 505 0.38 10.23 -20.93
CA PRO A 505 0.57 11.16 -22.02
C PRO A 505 -0.63 12.07 -22.27
N GLU A 506 -1.84 11.52 -22.16
CA GLU A 506 -3.11 12.23 -22.34
C GLU A 506 -3.31 13.30 -21.25
N TRP A 507 -2.90 13.02 -20.01
CA TRP A 507 -2.92 14.01 -18.93
C TRP A 507 -1.95 15.16 -19.18
N TYR A 508 -0.72 14.90 -19.65
CA TYR A 508 0.24 15.95 -20.03
C TYR A 508 -0.29 16.80 -21.17
N GLU A 509 -0.93 16.18 -22.17
CA GLU A 509 -1.58 16.89 -23.27
C GLU A 509 -2.74 17.75 -22.77
N ALA A 510 -3.63 17.22 -21.93
CA ALA A 510 -4.75 17.95 -21.36
C ALA A 510 -4.28 19.14 -20.51
N LEU A 511 -3.25 18.96 -19.68
CA LEU A 511 -2.66 20.03 -18.89
C LEU A 511 -2.12 21.17 -19.78
N ALA A 512 -1.55 20.82 -20.93
CA ALA A 512 -0.99 21.78 -21.89
C ALA A 512 -2.05 22.47 -22.73
N THR A 513 -3.18 21.84 -23.03
CA THR A 513 -4.12 22.29 -24.07
C THR A 513 -5.49 22.70 -23.56
N SER A 514 -5.89 22.32 -22.33
CA SER A 514 -7.19 22.72 -21.78
C SER A 514 -7.21 24.23 -21.53
N ARG A 515 -8.31 24.88 -21.91
CA ARG A 515 -8.51 26.31 -21.67
C ARG A 515 -8.66 26.62 -20.18
N TYR A 516 -9.30 25.72 -19.42
CA TYR A 516 -9.53 25.90 -17.99
C TYR A 516 -8.84 24.78 -17.22
N LEU A 517 -8.08 25.17 -16.20
CA LEU A 517 -7.51 24.27 -15.20
C LEU A 517 -8.15 24.61 -13.85
N VAL A 518 -8.87 23.67 -13.27
CA VAL A 518 -9.63 23.86 -12.03
C VAL A 518 -9.13 22.89 -10.98
N GLY A 519 -8.53 23.40 -9.91
CA GLY A 519 -7.95 22.59 -8.85
C GLY A 519 -8.28 23.13 -7.46
N ASN A 520 -8.15 22.24 -6.46
CA ASN A 520 -8.32 22.59 -5.05
C ASN A 520 -7.09 22.30 -4.18
N THR A 521 -6.00 21.84 -4.81
CA THR A 521 -4.69 21.59 -4.19
C THR A 521 -3.60 22.06 -5.15
N HIS A 522 -2.35 21.68 -4.89
CA HIS A 522 -1.22 22.04 -5.72
C HIS A 522 -1.31 21.48 -7.13
N PHE A 523 -1.05 22.34 -8.12
CA PHE A 523 -0.79 21.92 -9.49
C PHE A 523 0.65 21.39 -9.62
N PRO A 524 0.98 20.64 -10.72
CA PRO A 524 2.35 20.19 -10.97
C PRO A 524 3.36 21.34 -10.99
N GLU A 525 4.51 21.15 -10.34
CA GLU A 525 5.57 22.16 -10.21
C GLU A 525 6.11 22.72 -11.56
N PHE A 526 5.96 21.94 -12.65
CA PHE A 526 6.38 22.33 -14.01
C PHE A 526 5.27 23.00 -14.80
N LEU A 527 4.09 23.23 -14.20
CA LEU A 527 3.00 23.95 -14.90
C LEU A 527 3.45 25.37 -15.22
N GLU A 528 3.33 25.73 -16.47
CA GLU A 528 3.46 27.08 -16.94
C GLU A 528 2.20 27.46 -17.71
N ARG A 529 1.44 28.39 -17.17
CA ARG A 529 0.21 28.88 -17.76
C ARG A 529 0.48 29.55 -19.12
N ARG A 530 -0.41 29.31 -20.09
CA ARG A 530 -0.37 29.93 -21.41
C ARG A 530 -1.29 31.14 -21.47
N GLU A 531 -1.04 32.00 -22.46
CA GLU A 531 -1.99 33.06 -22.84
C GLU A 531 -3.34 32.41 -23.23
N GLY A 532 -4.44 32.97 -22.74
CA GLY A 532 -5.79 32.45 -22.95
C GLY A 532 -6.16 31.21 -22.11
N GLN A 533 -5.24 30.68 -21.31
CA GLN A 533 -5.51 29.62 -20.34
C GLN A 533 -5.90 30.23 -18.99
N VAL A 534 -6.94 29.70 -18.36
CA VAL A 534 -7.41 30.15 -17.06
C VAL A 534 -7.10 29.05 -16.01
N VAL A 535 -6.28 29.39 -15.03
CA VAL A 535 -5.96 28.53 -13.89
C VAL A 535 -6.70 29.02 -12.66
N ALA A 536 -7.71 28.29 -12.24
CA ALA A 536 -8.54 28.58 -11.08
C ALA A 536 -8.14 27.71 -9.89
N GLN A 537 -7.52 28.32 -8.88
CA GLN A 537 -7.24 27.68 -7.60
C GLN A 537 -8.43 27.89 -6.66
N LEU A 538 -9.17 26.80 -6.41
CA LEU A 538 -10.38 26.89 -5.60
C LEU A 538 -10.16 26.59 -4.11
N TRP A 539 -8.94 26.20 -3.75
CA TRP A 539 -8.57 25.80 -2.40
C TRP A 539 -9.60 24.84 -1.76
N HIS A 540 -9.47 24.52 -0.48
CA HIS A 540 -10.30 23.47 0.12
C HIS A 540 -10.65 23.71 1.61
N GLY A 541 -10.49 24.93 2.14
CA GLY A 541 -10.89 25.22 3.51
C GLY A 541 -10.58 26.66 3.95
N THR A 542 -11.48 27.23 4.71
CA THR A 542 -11.26 28.52 5.38
C THR A 542 -10.07 28.38 6.35
N PRO A 543 -9.08 29.28 6.29
CA PRO A 543 -7.84 29.11 7.05
C PRO A 543 -8.04 29.44 8.55
N LEU A 544 -8.39 28.43 9.36
CA LEU A 544 -8.29 28.49 10.81
C LEU A 544 -6.82 28.43 11.27
N LYS A 545 -6.06 27.53 10.65
CA LYS A 545 -4.65 27.26 10.94
C LYS A 545 -3.76 28.12 10.06
N ARG A 546 -2.56 28.43 10.54
CA ARG A 546 -1.53 29.01 9.68
C ARG A 546 -1.11 27.98 8.63
N ILE A 547 -1.13 28.39 7.37
CA ILE A 547 -0.83 27.56 6.19
C ILE A 547 0.28 28.16 5.34
N ALA A 548 0.80 27.39 4.40
CA ALA A 548 1.81 27.78 3.42
C ALA A 548 2.99 28.54 4.06
N ARG A 549 3.31 29.76 3.66
CA ARG A 549 4.43 30.55 4.21
C ARG A 549 4.30 30.84 5.71
N GLN A 550 3.10 30.86 6.25
CA GLN A 550 2.86 31.13 7.68
C GLN A 550 2.95 29.87 8.55
N ALA A 551 2.99 28.69 7.96
CA ALA A 551 3.07 27.44 8.71
C ALA A 551 4.46 27.23 9.31
N ARG A 552 4.49 26.74 10.57
CA ARG A 552 5.72 26.46 11.31
C ARG A 552 6.07 24.97 11.39
N ALA A 553 5.29 24.11 10.69
CA ALA A 553 5.50 22.68 10.73
C ALA A 553 6.77 22.27 9.98
N ALA A 554 7.55 21.35 10.57
CA ALA A 554 8.85 20.93 10.04
C ALA A 554 8.80 20.39 8.60
N TRP A 555 7.69 19.77 8.19
CA TRP A 555 7.53 19.25 6.82
C TRP A 555 7.30 20.34 5.75
N MET A 556 6.93 21.56 6.16
CA MET A 556 6.82 22.71 5.26
C MET A 556 8.16 23.44 5.06
N THR A 557 9.20 23.03 5.80
CA THR A 557 10.56 23.55 5.63
C THR A 557 11.43 22.63 4.79
N GLU A 558 10.84 21.65 4.07
CA GLU A 558 11.57 20.85 3.09
C GLU A 558 12.23 21.76 2.05
N ASP A 559 13.48 21.46 1.73
CA ASP A 559 14.28 22.23 0.77
C ASP A 559 13.51 22.45 -0.54
N GLY A 560 13.31 23.70 -0.94
CA GLY A 560 12.66 24.11 -2.16
C GLY A 560 11.11 24.11 -2.13
N TYR A 561 10.44 23.83 -1.00
CA TYR A 561 8.97 23.93 -0.95
C TYR A 561 8.47 25.35 -1.25
N LEU A 562 9.09 26.36 -0.64
CA LEU A 562 8.67 27.75 -0.84
C LEU A 562 8.92 28.22 -2.27
N ASP A 563 10.03 27.78 -2.90
CA ASP A 563 10.34 28.12 -4.30
C ASP A 563 9.31 27.49 -5.26
N ARG A 564 8.92 26.24 -5.01
CA ARG A 564 7.88 25.56 -5.78
C ARG A 564 6.53 26.25 -5.62
N LEU A 565 6.18 26.61 -4.40
CA LEU A 565 4.95 27.33 -4.10
C LEU A 565 4.91 28.70 -4.80
N GLU A 566 6.01 29.44 -4.78
CA GLU A 566 6.11 30.74 -5.45
C GLU A 566 5.95 30.61 -6.96
N HIS A 567 6.57 29.60 -7.59
CA HIS A 567 6.37 29.31 -9.00
C HIS A 567 4.91 28.98 -9.33
N GLU A 568 4.27 28.11 -8.55
CA GLU A 568 2.89 27.69 -8.73
C GLU A 568 1.91 28.86 -8.60
N VAL A 569 2.07 29.68 -7.55
CA VAL A 569 1.20 30.84 -7.29
C VAL A 569 1.19 31.83 -8.44
N ARG A 570 2.30 32.02 -9.17
CA ARG A 570 2.37 32.84 -10.37
C ARG A 570 1.53 32.30 -11.53
N GLN A 571 1.17 31.02 -11.51
CA GLN A 571 0.35 30.41 -12.57
C GLN A 571 -1.14 30.66 -12.37
N TRP A 572 -1.59 31.00 -11.17
CA TRP A 572 -3.02 31.20 -10.90
C TRP A 572 -3.54 32.48 -11.53
N ASN A 573 -4.71 32.42 -12.20
CA ASN A 573 -5.46 33.61 -12.62
C ASN A 573 -6.32 34.12 -11.50
N LEU A 574 -6.93 33.17 -10.75
CA LEU A 574 -7.74 33.51 -9.58
C LEU A 574 -7.47 32.51 -8.45
N LEU A 575 -7.56 33.02 -7.23
CA LEU A 575 -7.63 32.23 -6.01
C LEU A 575 -8.99 32.50 -5.36
N LEU A 576 -9.76 31.42 -5.13
CA LEU A 576 -11.06 31.52 -4.49
C LEU A 576 -10.92 31.85 -3.00
N SER A 577 -11.66 32.85 -2.55
CA SER A 577 -11.83 33.17 -1.14
C SER A 577 -13.27 32.93 -0.68
N PRO A 578 -13.48 32.20 0.43
CA PRO A 578 -14.84 31.96 0.93
C PRO A 578 -15.47 33.18 1.62
N SER A 579 -14.69 34.17 2.04
CA SER A 579 -15.22 35.33 2.79
C SER A 579 -14.22 36.46 2.88
N PRO A 580 -14.66 37.67 3.17
CA PRO A 580 -13.78 38.82 3.42
C PRO A 580 -12.77 38.60 4.56
N PHE A 581 -13.08 37.74 5.51
CA PHE A 581 -12.13 37.33 6.55
C PHE A 581 -10.96 36.51 5.94
N ALA A 582 -11.27 35.58 5.06
CA ALA A 582 -10.27 34.65 4.50
C ALA A 582 -9.35 35.33 3.47
N THR A 583 -9.83 36.33 2.77
CA THR A 583 -9.11 37.03 1.69
C THR A 583 -7.72 37.52 2.09
N PRO A 584 -7.54 38.34 3.14
CA PRO A 584 -6.20 38.77 3.54
C PRO A 584 -5.33 37.62 4.08
N VAL A 585 -5.92 36.64 4.74
CA VAL A 585 -5.20 35.50 5.28
C VAL A 585 -4.64 34.60 4.14
N LEU A 586 -5.44 34.36 3.10
CA LEU A 586 -4.99 33.61 1.92
C LEU A 586 -3.95 34.38 1.12
N ALA A 587 -4.16 35.69 0.91
CA ALA A 587 -3.19 36.56 0.23
C ALA A 587 -1.80 36.49 0.91
N ASP A 588 -1.75 36.67 2.23
CA ASP A 588 -0.50 36.63 2.99
C ASP A 588 0.11 35.22 3.07
N SER A 589 -0.74 34.18 3.22
CA SER A 589 -0.25 32.79 3.33
C SER A 589 0.45 32.31 2.06
N PHE A 590 -0.08 32.70 0.91
CA PHE A 590 0.47 32.32 -0.42
C PHE A 590 1.36 33.39 -1.02
N ASP A 591 1.46 34.59 -0.44
CA ASP A 591 2.05 35.79 -1.05
C ASP A 591 1.44 36.05 -2.45
N TYR A 592 0.13 35.86 -2.56
CA TYR A 592 -0.60 36.00 -3.80
C TYR A 592 -1.05 37.46 -3.99
N ARG A 593 -0.70 38.03 -5.16
CA ARG A 593 -1.00 39.40 -5.53
C ARG A 593 -1.96 39.50 -6.72
N GLY A 594 -2.43 38.37 -7.20
CA GLY A 594 -3.41 38.29 -8.28
C GLY A 594 -4.83 38.46 -7.76
N GLU A 595 -5.79 37.98 -8.51
CA GLU A 595 -7.20 38.09 -8.20
C GLU A 595 -7.66 37.11 -7.10
N LEU A 596 -8.15 37.64 -5.99
CA LEU A 596 -8.88 36.89 -4.97
C LEU A 596 -10.38 37.08 -5.22
N LEU A 597 -11.03 36.00 -5.64
CA LEU A 597 -12.48 36.01 -5.89
C LEU A 597 -13.25 35.68 -4.61
N GLU A 598 -13.87 36.67 -4.01
CA GLU A 598 -14.77 36.49 -2.86
C GLU A 598 -16.13 35.97 -3.34
N ALA A 599 -16.34 34.66 -3.24
CA ALA A 599 -17.54 34.03 -3.81
C ALA A 599 -18.25 33.02 -2.88
N GLY A 600 -17.72 32.73 -1.69
CA GLY A 600 -18.14 31.56 -0.91
C GLY A 600 -17.51 30.28 -1.47
N TYR A 601 -17.78 29.15 -0.85
CA TYR A 601 -17.30 27.88 -1.38
C TYR A 601 -18.37 27.16 -2.21
N PRO A 602 -18.10 26.87 -3.50
CA PRO A 602 -19.01 26.13 -4.38
C PRO A 602 -19.60 24.85 -3.78
N ARG A 603 -18.78 24.08 -3.05
CA ARG A 603 -19.23 22.85 -2.37
C ARG A 603 -20.33 23.09 -1.31
N ASN A 604 -20.41 24.29 -0.76
CA ASN A 604 -21.41 24.65 0.24
C ASN A 604 -22.78 24.99 -0.37
N ASP A 605 -22.87 25.28 -1.65
CA ASP A 605 -24.13 25.57 -2.33
C ASP A 605 -25.18 24.48 -2.10
N ARG A 606 -24.73 23.22 -2.09
CA ARG A 606 -25.57 22.06 -1.83
C ARG A 606 -26.06 22.00 -0.38
N LEU A 607 -25.23 22.41 0.57
CA LEU A 607 -25.60 22.46 2.01
C LEU A 607 -26.59 23.56 2.29
N VAL A 608 -26.51 24.70 1.59
CA VAL A 608 -27.49 25.81 1.67
C VAL A 608 -28.84 25.38 1.13
N ARG A 609 -28.87 24.69 -0.02
CA ARG A 609 -30.12 24.21 -0.63
C ARG A 609 -30.78 23.11 0.18
N ALA A 610 -29.98 22.27 0.86
CA ALA A 610 -30.39 21.25 1.85
C ALA A 610 -31.67 20.49 1.50
N ASP A 611 -31.72 19.88 0.26
CA ASP A 611 -32.86 19.07 -0.18
C ASP A 611 -33.13 17.92 0.80
N PRO A 612 -34.32 17.86 1.43
CA PRO A 612 -34.66 16.75 2.35
C PRO A 612 -34.60 15.37 1.73
N ALA A 613 -34.97 15.23 0.46
CA ALA A 613 -34.95 13.95 -0.23
C ALA A 613 -33.49 13.49 -0.48
N GLU A 614 -32.63 14.41 -0.89
CA GLU A 614 -31.19 14.15 -1.05
C GLU A 614 -30.56 13.78 0.29
N ARG A 615 -30.86 14.51 1.35
CA ARG A 615 -30.39 14.20 2.70
C ARG A 615 -30.79 12.78 3.14
N ALA A 616 -32.07 12.43 2.96
CA ALA A 616 -32.58 11.09 3.29
C ALA A 616 -31.85 10.00 2.50
N ALA A 617 -31.64 10.23 1.20
CA ALA A 617 -30.90 9.28 0.34
C ALA A 617 -29.44 9.09 0.78
N VAL A 618 -28.76 10.18 1.17
CA VAL A 618 -27.39 10.10 1.70
C VAL A 618 -27.36 9.34 3.02
N ARG A 619 -28.28 9.64 3.96
CA ARG A 619 -28.37 8.92 5.24
C ARG A 619 -28.60 7.42 5.05
N ALA A 620 -29.48 7.04 4.12
CA ALA A 620 -29.74 5.63 3.81
C ALA A 620 -28.47 4.93 3.27
N ARG A 621 -27.72 5.58 2.37
CA ARG A 621 -26.46 5.03 1.84
C ARG A 621 -25.40 4.85 2.93
N LEU A 622 -25.32 5.78 3.89
CA LEU A 622 -24.39 5.69 5.02
C LEU A 622 -24.85 4.71 6.11
N GLY A 623 -26.01 4.06 5.93
CA GLY A 623 -26.55 3.13 6.91
C GLY A 623 -27.00 3.79 8.21
N VAL A 624 -27.39 5.08 8.16
CA VAL A 624 -27.95 5.78 9.31
C VAL A 624 -29.42 5.38 9.45
N PRO A 625 -29.83 4.69 10.53
CA PRO A 625 -31.20 4.27 10.73
C PRO A 625 -32.15 5.47 10.83
N GLU A 626 -33.40 5.26 10.37
CA GLU A 626 -34.44 6.29 10.49
C GLU A 626 -34.69 6.64 11.97
N GLY A 627 -34.86 7.91 12.25
CA GLY A 627 -35.10 8.42 13.61
C GLY A 627 -33.86 8.55 14.49
N ARG A 628 -32.69 8.05 14.10
CA ARG A 628 -31.46 8.24 14.88
C ARG A 628 -30.75 9.55 14.53
N THR A 629 -30.14 10.16 15.53
CA THR A 629 -29.27 11.33 15.38
C THR A 629 -27.93 10.93 14.78
N ALA A 630 -27.56 11.52 13.64
CA ALA A 630 -26.26 11.29 13.03
C ALA A 630 -25.24 12.30 13.53
N VAL A 631 -24.20 11.84 14.22
CA VAL A 631 -23.11 12.68 14.74
C VAL A 631 -21.89 12.49 13.82
N LEU A 632 -21.45 13.54 13.13
CA LEU A 632 -20.21 13.52 12.38
C LEU A 632 -19.04 13.83 13.32
N TYR A 633 -18.22 12.82 13.63
CA TYR A 633 -17.00 13.03 14.41
C TYR A 633 -15.79 13.10 13.47
N ALA A 634 -15.23 14.30 13.35
CA ALA A 634 -14.15 14.62 12.43
C ALA A 634 -12.93 15.21 13.18
N PRO A 635 -12.14 14.37 13.86
CA PRO A 635 -10.95 14.83 14.58
C PRO A 635 -9.80 15.18 13.63
N THR A 636 -9.02 16.20 14.02
CA THR A 636 -7.80 16.59 13.29
C THR A 636 -6.61 15.76 13.78
N TRP A 637 -5.73 15.40 12.87
CA TRP A 637 -4.44 14.75 13.21
C TRP A 637 -3.46 15.73 13.86
N ARG A 638 -2.43 15.19 14.54
CA ARG A 638 -1.40 15.98 15.21
C ARG A 638 -0.07 15.77 14.49
N ASP A 639 0.65 16.87 14.19
CA ASP A 639 1.92 16.86 13.46
C ASP A 639 3.05 16.15 14.22
N ASP A 640 2.98 16.12 15.54
CA ASP A 640 3.94 15.50 16.44
C ASP A 640 3.63 14.02 16.79
N GLN A 641 2.46 13.52 16.39
CA GLN A 641 2.08 12.12 16.57
C GLN A 641 2.39 11.32 15.30
N ARG A 642 3.69 11.07 15.08
CA ARG A 642 4.19 10.38 13.90
C ARG A 642 4.87 9.07 14.28
N GLU A 643 4.51 7.98 13.57
CA GLU A 643 5.15 6.68 13.69
C GLU A 643 5.69 6.28 12.31
N GLY A 644 7.01 6.43 12.11
CA GLY A 644 7.64 6.29 10.80
C GLY A 644 7.12 7.34 9.80
N ASP A 645 6.60 6.88 8.66
CA ASP A 645 6.03 7.75 7.63
C ASP A 645 4.52 8.03 7.82
N ARG A 646 3.91 7.59 8.93
CA ARG A 646 2.48 7.67 9.20
C ARG A 646 2.17 8.59 10.36
N TYR A 647 0.95 9.16 10.33
CA TYR A 647 0.38 9.83 11.49
C TYR A 647 -0.53 8.86 12.22
N ARG A 648 -0.36 8.77 13.53
CA ARG A 648 -1.23 8.02 14.42
C ARG A 648 -2.36 8.93 14.89
N LEU A 649 -3.56 8.41 14.94
CA LEU A 649 -4.68 9.06 15.63
C LEU A 649 -5.07 8.21 16.81
N ASP A 650 -4.78 8.69 18.00
CA ASP A 650 -5.39 8.18 19.22
C ASP A 650 -6.74 8.87 19.39
N LEU A 651 -7.81 8.11 19.15
CA LEU A 651 -9.16 8.61 19.39
C LEU A 651 -9.33 8.90 20.87
N GLN A 652 -9.44 10.18 21.20
CA GLN A 652 -9.61 10.63 22.60
C GLN A 652 -11.04 10.47 23.10
N LEU A 653 -12.00 10.29 22.19
CA LEU A 653 -13.38 9.98 22.54
C LEU A 653 -13.49 8.51 22.97
N ASP A 654 -13.94 8.27 24.19
CA ASP A 654 -14.26 6.93 24.69
C ASP A 654 -15.51 6.40 23.98
N LEU A 655 -15.27 5.58 22.95
CA LEU A 655 -16.34 5.00 22.14
C LEU A 655 -17.20 3.99 22.93
N GLY A 656 -16.65 3.35 23.96
CA GLY A 656 -17.39 2.45 24.83
C GLY A 656 -18.40 3.19 25.68
N ALA A 657 -17.95 4.25 26.37
CA ALA A 657 -18.82 5.13 27.14
C ALA A 657 -19.86 5.86 26.27
N ALA A 658 -19.43 6.32 25.08
CA ALA A 658 -20.33 6.95 24.11
C ALA A 658 -21.42 5.99 23.64
N ARG A 659 -21.09 4.75 23.33
CA ARG A 659 -22.04 3.70 22.96
C ARG A 659 -23.04 3.41 24.08
N ALA A 660 -22.54 3.26 25.30
CA ALA A 660 -23.40 2.96 26.44
C ALA A 660 -24.43 4.08 26.71
N ALA A 661 -24.06 5.34 26.48
CA ALA A 661 -24.91 6.48 26.73
C ALA A 661 -25.82 6.89 25.57
N LEU A 662 -25.37 6.67 24.32
CA LEU A 662 -25.98 7.25 23.10
C LEU A 662 -26.43 6.19 22.09
N GLY A 663 -26.03 4.92 22.22
CA GLY A 663 -26.22 3.88 21.22
C GLY A 663 -27.66 3.53 20.88
N GLY A 664 -28.64 3.97 21.71
CA GLY A 664 -30.06 3.78 21.46
C GLY A 664 -30.63 4.66 20.35
N ASP A 665 -30.18 5.91 20.26
CA ASP A 665 -30.77 6.98 19.44
C ASP A 665 -29.77 7.77 18.60
N HIS A 666 -28.47 7.46 18.68
CA HIS A 666 -27.41 8.10 17.89
C HIS A 666 -26.64 7.09 17.04
N VAL A 667 -26.04 7.60 15.96
CA VAL A 667 -25.01 6.93 15.14
C VAL A 667 -23.83 7.89 14.95
N LEU A 668 -22.62 7.40 15.22
CA LEU A 668 -21.39 8.15 15.06
C LEU A 668 -20.78 7.88 13.67
N LEU A 669 -20.74 8.88 12.82
CA LEU A 669 -20.02 8.86 11.53
C LEU A 669 -18.58 9.30 11.79
N LEU A 670 -17.65 8.35 11.87
CA LEU A 670 -16.24 8.61 12.19
C LEU A 670 -15.46 8.94 10.93
N ARG A 671 -14.95 10.17 10.82
CA ARG A 671 -14.18 10.69 9.70
C ARG A 671 -12.81 11.22 10.13
N PRO A 672 -11.80 10.38 10.38
CA PRO A 672 -10.44 10.86 10.59
C PRO A 672 -9.87 11.50 9.33
N HIS A 673 -8.79 12.24 9.49
CA HIS A 673 -8.09 12.86 8.36
C HIS A 673 -7.45 11.80 7.46
N VAL A 674 -7.39 12.06 6.16
CA VAL A 674 -6.83 11.15 5.13
C VAL A 674 -5.37 10.69 5.39
N HIS A 675 -4.62 11.42 6.20
CA HIS A 675 -3.24 11.06 6.58
C HIS A 675 -3.14 10.10 7.77
N VAL A 676 -4.27 9.81 8.40
CA VAL A 676 -4.35 8.85 9.50
C VAL A 676 -4.49 7.45 8.93
N GLY A 677 -3.53 6.58 9.25
CA GLY A 677 -3.62 5.16 8.97
C GLY A 677 -4.20 4.39 10.15
N GLY A 678 -4.45 3.11 9.93
CA GLY A 678 -4.87 2.18 10.97
C GLY A 678 -6.33 1.76 10.89
N ARG A 679 -6.71 0.99 11.90
CA ARG A 679 -8.06 0.43 12.05
C ARG A 679 -8.99 1.44 12.66
N MET A 680 -10.11 1.73 11.98
CA MET A 680 -11.23 2.43 12.59
C MET A 680 -12.32 1.43 13.01
N PRO A 681 -13.00 1.66 14.13
CA PRO A 681 -14.17 0.86 14.49
C PRO A 681 -15.30 1.07 13.48
N ASP A 682 -15.99 -0.01 13.14
CA ASP A 682 -17.13 0.00 12.23
C ASP A 682 -18.14 -1.04 12.72
N ASP A 683 -19.30 -0.57 13.21
CA ASP A 683 -20.34 -1.39 13.81
C ASP A 683 -21.73 -0.71 13.75
N ASP A 684 -22.68 -1.08 14.59
CA ASP A 684 -24.04 -0.51 14.61
C ASP A 684 -24.13 0.91 15.18
N PHE A 685 -23.17 1.33 16.03
CA PHE A 685 -23.09 2.66 16.61
C PHE A 685 -22.06 3.55 15.92
N VAL A 686 -20.90 3.02 15.58
CA VAL A 686 -19.83 3.75 14.87
C VAL A 686 -19.78 3.28 13.43
N ARG A 687 -19.88 4.21 12.48
CA ARG A 687 -19.66 3.98 11.06
C ARG A 687 -18.33 4.60 10.64
N ASP A 688 -17.41 3.79 10.16
CA ASP A 688 -16.18 4.28 9.54
C ASP A 688 -16.49 4.85 8.15
N VAL A 689 -16.45 6.18 8.04
CA VAL A 689 -16.66 6.91 6.79
C VAL A 689 -15.37 7.57 6.27
N SER A 690 -14.22 7.02 6.65
CA SER A 690 -12.88 7.52 6.25
C SER A 690 -12.67 7.48 4.73
N ASP A 691 -13.24 6.51 4.04
CA ASP A 691 -13.13 6.33 2.59
C ASP A 691 -14.24 7.03 1.78
N HIS A 692 -15.16 7.73 2.45
CA HIS A 692 -16.22 8.47 1.75
C HIS A 692 -15.59 9.60 0.91
N PRO A 693 -15.88 9.69 -0.40
CA PRO A 693 -15.16 10.59 -1.30
C PRO A 693 -15.49 12.07 -1.06
N ASP A 694 -16.73 12.39 -0.68
CA ASP A 694 -17.19 13.76 -0.54
C ASP A 694 -17.69 14.06 0.88
N VAL A 695 -16.96 14.91 1.58
CA VAL A 695 -17.32 15.35 2.94
C VAL A 695 -18.64 16.13 2.97
N ALA A 696 -19.06 16.74 1.86
CA ALA A 696 -20.34 17.43 1.77
C ALA A 696 -21.53 16.46 1.97
N ASP A 697 -21.42 15.21 1.52
CA ASP A 697 -22.41 14.17 1.79
C ASP A 697 -22.53 13.91 3.31
N LEU A 698 -21.38 13.79 3.98
CA LEU A 698 -21.35 13.55 5.44
C LEU A 698 -21.94 14.73 6.22
N MET A 699 -21.61 15.94 5.82
CA MET A 699 -22.18 17.15 6.40
C MET A 699 -23.68 17.26 6.15
N LEU A 700 -24.15 16.88 4.96
CA LEU A 700 -25.59 16.85 4.63
C LEU A 700 -26.33 15.84 5.51
N ALA A 701 -25.77 14.67 5.75
CA ALA A 701 -26.35 13.59 6.56
C ALA A 701 -26.37 13.91 8.05
N ALA A 702 -25.36 14.57 8.59
CA ALA A 702 -25.17 14.78 10.01
C ALA A 702 -26.20 15.74 10.63
N ASP A 703 -26.61 15.47 11.86
CA ASP A 703 -27.41 16.36 12.69
C ASP A 703 -26.54 17.25 13.59
N VAL A 704 -25.37 16.73 13.99
CA VAL A 704 -24.41 17.40 14.88
C VAL A 704 -23.00 17.14 14.35
N LEU A 705 -22.14 18.16 14.42
CA LEU A 705 -20.70 18.02 14.18
C LEU A 705 -19.96 18.00 15.52
N VAL A 706 -19.16 16.96 15.75
CA VAL A 706 -18.12 16.94 16.78
C VAL A 706 -16.77 17.04 16.08
N THR A 707 -16.02 18.07 16.37
CA THR A 707 -14.70 18.30 15.78
C THR A 707 -13.77 19.01 16.76
N ASP A 708 -12.56 19.32 16.33
CA ASP A 708 -11.60 20.08 17.12
C ASP A 708 -11.16 21.33 16.34
N TYR A 709 -9.98 21.32 15.74
CA TYR A 709 -9.39 22.45 15.00
C TYR A 709 -9.50 22.26 13.49
N SER A 710 -10.62 21.75 13.02
CA SER A 710 -10.86 21.48 11.61
C SER A 710 -11.54 22.64 10.91
N SER A 711 -11.08 22.98 9.69
CA SER A 711 -11.79 23.95 8.82
C SER A 711 -13.20 23.49 8.44
N LEU A 712 -13.57 22.24 8.71
CA LEU A 712 -14.89 21.68 8.45
C LEU A 712 -16.00 22.45 9.19
N MET A 713 -15.66 23.09 10.34
CA MET A 713 -16.60 23.90 11.10
C MET A 713 -17.20 25.06 10.30
N PHE A 714 -16.45 25.66 9.38
CA PHE A 714 -16.94 26.76 8.55
C PHE A 714 -17.95 26.27 7.53
N ASP A 715 -17.67 25.14 6.89
CA ASP A 715 -18.60 24.54 5.94
C ASP A 715 -19.87 24.05 6.65
N PHE A 716 -19.72 23.39 7.80
CA PHE A 716 -20.86 22.88 8.56
C PHE A 716 -21.73 24.00 9.13
N ALA A 717 -21.14 25.16 9.48
CA ALA A 717 -21.86 26.33 9.99
C ALA A 717 -22.94 26.82 9.01
N VAL A 718 -22.77 26.61 7.71
CA VAL A 718 -23.74 26.96 6.67
C VAL A 718 -25.06 26.22 6.87
N THR A 719 -25.05 25.02 7.45
CA THR A 719 -26.23 24.20 7.71
C THR A 719 -27.10 24.72 8.88
N GLY A 720 -26.55 25.57 9.73
CA GLY A 720 -27.24 26.05 10.94
C GLY A 720 -27.37 25.01 12.06
N ARG A 721 -26.79 23.82 11.92
CA ARG A 721 -26.89 22.73 12.89
C ARG A 721 -25.81 22.83 13.98
N PRO A 722 -26.05 22.22 15.18
CA PRO A 722 -25.15 22.33 16.32
C PRO A 722 -23.75 21.80 16.05
N MET A 723 -22.74 22.43 16.65
CA MET A 723 -21.33 22.02 16.64
C MET A 723 -20.80 21.92 18.07
N LEU A 724 -20.06 20.88 18.35
CA LEU A 724 -19.34 20.63 19.61
C LEU A 724 -17.84 20.55 19.32
N PHE A 725 -17.03 21.23 20.13
CA PHE A 725 -15.58 21.27 19.92
C PHE A 725 -14.86 20.48 20.99
N PHE A 726 -14.30 19.32 20.61
CA PHE A 726 -13.53 18.47 21.51
C PHE A 726 -12.06 18.93 21.54
N THR A 727 -11.75 19.82 22.49
CA THR A 727 -10.51 20.60 22.53
C THR A 727 -9.58 20.18 23.68
N TYR A 728 -9.39 18.87 23.87
CA TYR A 728 -8.61 18.26 24.95
C TYR A 728 -7.14 18.75 25.05
N ASP A 729 -6.58 19.27 23.96
CA ASP A 729 -5.19 19.73 23.87
C ASP A 729 -5.04 21.16 23.31
N LEU A 730 -6.02 22.03 23.53
CA LEU A 730 -6.12 23.36 22.93
C LEU A 730 -4.84 24.21 23.08
N GLU A 731 -4.25 24.26 24.28
CA GLU A 731 -3.05 25.04 24.51
C GLU A 731 -1.85 24.53 23.72
N HIS A 732 -1.70 23.20 23.66
CA HIS A 732 -0.64 22.57 22.91
C HIS A 732 -0.80 22.83 21.41
N TYR A 733 -1.99 22.65 20.87
CA TYR A 733 -2.28 22.86 19.45
C TYR A 733 -2.05 24.31 19.03
N ARG A 734 -2.60 25.26 19.80
CA ARG A 734 -2.49 26.70 19.54
C ARG A 734 -1.05 27.20 19.65
N ASN A 735 -0.31 26.81 20.72
CA ASN A 735 0.95 27.43 21.06
C ASN A 735 2.18 26.71 20.46
N ARG A 736 2.08 25.40 20.21
CA ARG A 736 3.24 24.58 19.79
C ARG A 736 3.10 23.94 18.41
N LEU A 737 1.91 23.55 17.98
CA LEU A 737 1.74 22.86 16.69
C LEU A 737 1.53 23.82 15.53
N ARG A 738 0.34 24.39 15.40
CA ARG A 738 -0.07 25.12 14.19
C ARG A 738 -0.33 26.60 14.41
N GLY A 739 -0.87 26.98 15.57
CA GLY A 739 -1.41 28.30 15.81
C GLY A 739 -2.70 28.58 15.01
N PHE A 740 -3.40 29.63 15.38
CA PHE A 740 -4.65 30.04 14.76
C PHE A 740 -4.50 31.41 14.08
N THR A 741 -5.36 31.68 13.11
CA THR A 741 -5.42 32.95 12.37
C THR A 741 -6.34 33.98 13.06
N PHE A 742 -7.16 33.54 14.04
CA PHE A 742 -8.04 34.36 14.84
C PHE A 742 -8.19 33.75 16.25
N ASP A 743 -8.85 34.49 17.16
CA ASP A 743 -9.20 34.02 18.51
C ASP A 743 -10.31 32.97 18.41
N PHE A 744 -9.94 31.71 18.41
CA PHE A 744 -10.86 30.58 18.29
C PHE A 744 -11.76 30.46 19.51
N GLU A 745 -11.22 30.65 20.71
CA GLU A 745 -11.94 30.43 21.99
C GLU A 745 -13.12 31.39 22.15
N SER A 746 -12.91 32.63 21.78
CA SER A 746 -14.01 33.65 21.84
C SER A 746 -15.00 33.51 20.69
N SER A 747 -14.60 32.95 19.57
CA SER A 747 -15.38 32.88 18.32
C SER A 747 -16.10 31.57 18.10
N ALA A 748 -15.72 30.47 18.78
CA ALA A 748 -16.29 29.14 18.57
C ALA A 748 -17.81 29.12 18.70
N PRO A 749 -18.57 28.65 17.71
CA PRO A 749 -20.02 28.67 17.66
C PRO A 749 -20.70 27.55 18.47
N GLY A 750 -20.00 26.96 19.42
CA GLY A 750 -20.46 25.88 20.28
C GLY A 750 -19.55 25.70 21.49
N PRO A 751 -19.85 24.75 22.40
CA PRO A 751 -19.05 24.52 23.59
C PRO A 751 -17.67 23.96 23.27
N LEU A 752 -16.65 24.42 24.01
CA LEU A 752 -15.33 23.85 24.06
C LEU A 752 -15.30 22.79 25.18
N LEU A 753 -15.07 21.53 24.81
CA LEU A 753 -15.17 20.36 25.69
C LEU A 753 -13.79 19.75 25.87
N ALA A 754 -13.36 19.62 27.12
CA ALA A 754 -11.99 19.23 27.44
C ALA A 754 -11.78 17.72 27.52
N ASP A 755 -12.84 16.95 27.71
CA ASP A 755 -12.75 15.49 27.88
C ASP A 755 -13.91 14.73 27.20
N SER A 756 -13.77 13.44 27.09
CA SER A 756 -14.75 12.55 26.45
C SER A 756 -16.09 12.54 27.17
N ALA A 757 -16.11 12.60 28.50
CA ALA A 757 -17.35 12.58 29.28
C ALA A 757 -18.19 13.84 29.02
N ALA A 758 -17.53 15.00 28.91
CA ALA A 758 -18.17 16.26 28.54
C ALA A 758 -18.79 16.21 27.14
N VAL A 759 -18.11 15.58 26.16
CA VAL A 759 -18.65 15.38 24.80
C VAL A 759 -19.90 14.51 24.82
N VAL A 760 -19.86 13.37 25.53
CA VAL A 760 -21.01 12.46 25.65
C VAL A 760 -22.19 13.14 26.33
N ALA A 761 -21.93 13.89 27.40
CA ALA A 761 -22.98 14.64 28.10
C ALA A 761 -23.62 15.73 27.21
N ALA A 762 -22.80 16.50 26.48
CA ALA A 762 -23.25 17.51 25.55
C ALA A 762 -24.06 16.96 24.35
N LEU A 763 -23.75 15.76 23.89
CA LEU A 763 -24.54 15.07 22.86
C LEU A 763 -25.89 14.58 23.40
N ARG A 764 -25.92 14.03 24.62
CA ARG A 764 -27.13 13.52 25.25
C ARG A 764 -28.10 14.65 25.59
N ASP A 765 -27.58 15.75 26.15
CA ASP A 765 -28.35 16.89 26.63
C ASP A 765 -28.14 18.11 25.71
N LEU A 766 -28.22 17.87 24.37
CA LEU A 766 -27.89 18.87 23.36
C LEU A 766 -28.77 20.11 23.45
N ASP A 767 -28.16 21.24 23.86
CA ASP A 767 -28.82 22.57 23.92
C ASP A 767 -27.99 23.59 23.11
N PRO A 768 -28.43 23.99 21.90
CA PRO A 768 -27.75 25.00 21.09
C PRO A 768 -28.08 26.46 21.52
N GLU A 769 -29.10 26.67 22.34
CA GLU A 769 -29.61 28.02 22.68
C GLU A 769 -28.54 28.95 23.27
N PRO A 770 -27.68 28.52 24.22
CA PRO A 770 -26.65 29.37 24.80
C PRO A 770 -25.61 29.88 23.77
N TYR A 771 -25.51 29.22 22.61
CA TYR A 771 -24.55 29.56 21.57
C TYR A 771 -25.16 30.23 20.35
N ARG A 772 -26.48 30.51 20.31
CA ARG A 772 -27.19 31.03 19.16
C ARG A 772 -26.60 32.35 18.65
N GLU A 773 -26.35 33.31 19.53
CA GLU A 773 -25.78 34.62 19.16
C GLU A 773 -24.33 34.44 18.60
N ARG A 774 -23.53 33.66 19.28
CA ARG A 774 -22.14 33.36 18.84
C ARG A 774 -22.12 32.64 17.51
N TYR A 775 -23.05 31.70 17.31
CA TYR A 775 -23.21 30.99 16.06
C TYR A 775 -23.60 31.92 14.91
N ARG A 776 -24.53 32.86 15.17
CA ARG A 776 -24.92 33.87 14.18
C ARG A 776 -23.73 34.74 13.80
N ALA A 777 -23.02 35.31 14.78
CA ALA A 777 -21.83 36.12 14.56
C ALA A 777 -20.71 35.34 13.80
N PHE A 778 -20.56 34.06 14.09
CA PHE A 778 -19.63 33.18 13.37
C PHE A 778 -20.00 33.08 11.90
N ARG A 779 -21.26 32.80 11.57
CA ARG A 779 -21.71 32.72 10.16
C ARG A 779 -21.55 34.05 9.43
N GLU A 780 -21.97 35.16 10.06
CA GLU A 780 -21.83 36.51 9.48
C GLU A 780 -20.38 36.86 9.18
N ARG A 781 -19.44 36.43 10.01
CA ARG A 781 -18.01 36.71 9.84
C ARG A 781 -17.32 35.82 8.82
N PHE A 782 -17.62 34.53 8.86
CA PHE A 782 -16.82 33.52 8.13
C PHE A 782 -17.52 32.94 6.92
N CYS A 783 -18.84 32.96 6.84
CA CYS A 783 -19.67 32.36 5.79
C CYS A 783 -20.67 33.32 5.14
N PRO A 784 -20.41 34.64 5.05
CA PRO A 784 -21.41 35.62 4.60
C PRO A 784 -21.79 35.44 3.12
N LEU A 785 -20.96 34.77 2.34
CA LEU A 785 -21.12 34.58 0.88
C LEU A 785 -21.70 33.23 0.52
N ASP A 786 -21.93 32.34 1.47
CA ASP A 786 -22.51 31.02 1.25
C ASP A 786 -24.05 31.11 1.12
N ASP A 787 -24.53 31.56 -0.04
CA ASP A 787 -25.95 31.80 -0.37
C ASP A 787 -26.53 30.76 -1.35
N GLY A 788 -25.75 29.72 -1.68
CA GLY A 788 -26.13 28.68 -2.63
C GLY A 788 -25.84 29.02 -4.09
N ARG A 789 -25.06 30.09 -4.37
CA ARG A 789 -24.71 30.56 -5.71
C ARG A 789 -23.19 30.72 -5.94
N ALA A 790 -22.37 30.18 -5.06
CA ALA A 790 -20.93 30.30 -5.14
C ALA A 790 -20.37 29.67 -6.43
N ALA A 791 -20.88 28.51 -6.83
CA ALA A 791 -20.48 27.86 -8.08
C ALA A 791 -20.75 28.71 -9.30
N ALA A 792 -21.92 29.36 -9.35
CA ALA A 792 -22.29 30.25 -10.45
C ALA A 792 -21.33 31.45 -10.57
N ARG A 793 -21.00 32.11 -9.43
CA ARG A 793 -20.05 33.24 -9.41
C ARG A 793 -18.65 32.84 -9.89
N VAL A 794 -18.17 31.65 -9.46
CA VAL A 794 -16.86 31.12 -9.90
C VAL A 794 -16.87 30.83 -11.41
N VAL A 795 -17.92 30.19 -11.91
CA VAL A 795 -18.08 29.89 -13.35
C VAL A 795 -18.14 31.16 -14.19
N ASP A 796 -18.96 32.15 -13.78
CA ASP A 796 -19.06 33.42 -14.47
C ASP A 796 -17.67 34.06 -14.59
N ARG A 797 -16.92 34.15 -13.50
CA ARG A 797 -15.60 34.76 -13.50
C ARG A 797 -14.59 33.98 -14.35
N MET A 798 -14.62 32.67 -14.33
CA MET A 798 -13.77 31.85 -15.20
C MET A 798 -14.05 32.09 -16.68
N LEU A 799 -15.32 32.22 -17.08
CA LEU A 799 -15.73 32.48 -18.45
C LEU A 799 -15.33 33.89 -18.89
N GLU A 800 -15.47 34.91 -18.04
CA GLU A 800 -15.02 36.30 -18.26
C GLU A 800 -13.50 36.33 -18.50
N LEU A 801 -12.69 35.69 -17.64
CA LEU A 801 -11.25 35.63 -17.78
C LEU A 801 -10.79 34.96 -19.09
N ALA A 802 -11.63 34.07 -19.65
CA ALA A 802 -11.41 33.50 -20.98
C ALA A 802 -11.99 34.32 -22.13
N GLY A 803 -12.60 35.49 -21.87
CA GLY A 803 -13.23 36.34 -22.89
C GLY A 803 -14.51 35.75 -23.50
N ARG A 804 -15.22 34.87 -22.73
CA ARG A 804 -16.43 34.18 -23.15
C ARG A 804 -17.74 34.79 -22.67
N LEU A 805 -17.67 35.70 -21.74
CA LEU A 805 -18.77 36.53 -21.28
C LEU A 805 -18.33 38.02 -21.37
N PRO A 806 -19.23 38.96 -21.71
CA PRO A 806 -18.95 40.38 -21.56
C PRO A 806 -18.77 40.74 -20.09
N ALA A 807 -17.83 41.63 -19.79
CA ALA A 807 -17.54 42.10 -18.41
C ALA A 807 -18.71 42.82 -17.72
N ASP A 808 -19.79 43.13 -18.41
CA ASP A 808 -20.90 43.98 -17.97
C ASP A 808 -22.21 43.27 -17.63
N SER A 809 -22.19 41.95 -17.39
CA SER A 809 -23.40 41.17 -17.00
C SER A 809 -23.54 41.02 -15.48
N GLN A 810 -23.19 42.03 -14.67
CA GLN A 810 -23.47 42.06 -13.24
C GLN A 810 -24.83 42.70 -12.94
#